data_425c9931fb039d687d3cb94598b7a6b6
#
_entry.id   425c9931fb039d687d3cb94598b7a6b6
#
_cell.length_a   1.000
_cell.length_b   1.000
_cell.length_c   1.000
_cell.angle_alpha   90.00
_cell.angle_beta   90.00
_cell.angle_gamma   90.00
#
_symmetry.space_group_name_H-M   'P 1'
#
loop_
_entity.id
_entity.type
_entity.pdbx_description
1 polymer ?
#
loop_
_entity_poly.entity_id
_entity_poly.type
_entity_poly.pdbx_seq_one_letter_code
_entity_poly.pdbx_strand_id
1 'polypeptide(L)'
;MPTGFPDGAEVYREAYFRGLRPDPDVWIDQWADEYMRIPRDTGAAEPGQYRTSRTPYAREPMRCLSPAHPCKRVITMVASQLMKTQIGLNWIGGLMHMAPSNILALLPSLGLAKRVSSRIGKTIKATPVLRERVAANRSRDSRNTMDTKEFEGGTLYVTTAGSAANLSELSARYVYGDEIDRWEVDIGEEGDPIELAETRGSTFGRNAKFYFSSSPTIKGASRISDLFDGSDQRHYYVPCQTCGHMQILEWERLHYSPDFSVVHYQCVGPDCDVLIEEYHKGEMLAKGEWRSHAEGDGETVGFHLNALYSPLGWMDWKSLAKQFEKAKKAQAKGDLEPMQVFYNTRLAKVWDAAQEQTKADVLRQRARLEGYSLGAMPTAVLMITGAVDVQANRLEFMAMGWGVGMERWVIDFQVVAGDPADERTWAALDELLKAKYRHPCGVGLGILAVAVDSGGHHTDEVYQFCRVRRWRNVFAIKGASKPGKPVIAQRPSMVDVTWKGQTERNGAELWFIGTDTAKDWIYNRYPFESGPGALHFANDLPDDFFDQCVAERKVARYVRGHKRIEWVKGKAERNEALDLMVYCLAMAHYLGLNRYKEHDWERVRQSLAQSGLFDEALGIKPVQGVRVDSPDPATPTRQPAPPPAVPVVQTRPAAKPPQRRSSTSGYLKRR
;
A
#
# COMPACT_ATOMS: atom_id res chain seq x y z
N MET A 1 -25.88 -51.48 38.69
CA MET A 1 -24.78 -51.18 37.76
C MET A 1 -24.75 -52.30 36.75
N PRO A 2 -24.96 -52.08 35.46
CA PRO A 2 -24.78 -53.14 34.50
C PRO A 2 -23.27 -53.23 34.18
N THR A 3 -22.64 -54.25 34.75
CA THR A 3 -21.27 -54.69 34.43
C THR A 3 -21.32 -55.78 33.37
N GLY A 4 -21.73 -55.41 32.16
CA GLY A 4 -21.60 -56.27 31.02
C GLY A 4 -20.53 -55.70 30.11
N PHE A 5 -19.40 -56.37 29.91
CA PHE A 5 -18.52 -56.12 28.76
C PHE A 5 -19.34 -56.33 27.47
N PRO A 6 -19.24 -55.46 26.47
CA PRO A 6 -19.94 -55.67 25.22
C PRO A 6 -19.51 -57.01 24.62
N ASP A 7 -20.46 -57.73 24.05
CA ASP A 7 -20.19 -58.99 23.35
C ASP A 7 -19.15 -58.77 22.23
N GLY A 8 -18.03 -59.49 22.29
CA GLY A 8 -16.93 -59.35 21.32
C GLY A 8 -17.36 -59.60 19.90
N ALA A 9 -18.38 -60.45 19.68
CA ALA A 9 -18.95 -60.65 18.33
C ALA A 9 -19.77 -59.44 17.84
N GLU A 10 -20.40 -58.74 18.75
CA GLU A 10 -21.14 -57.51 18.44
C GLU A 10 -20.19 -56.35 18.15
N VAL A 11 -19.14 -56.19 18.92
CA VAL A 11 -18.07 -55.23 18.64
C VAL A 11 -17.38 -55.49 17.30
N TYR A 12 -17.08 -56.78 17.02
CA TYR A 12 -16.48 -57.12 15.72
C TYR A 12 -17.42 -56.85 14.55
N ARG A 13 -18.70 -57.18 14.68
CA ARG A 13 -19.72 -56.99 13.67
C ARG A 13 -19.91 -55.49 13.42
N GLU A 14 -20.02 -54.66 14.45
CA GLU A 14 -20.10 -53.20 14.34
C GLU A 14 -18.87 -52.61 13.63
N ALA A 15 -17.67 -53.05 14.03
CA ALA A 15 -16.41 -52.61 13.41
C ALA A 15 -16.33 -52.98 11.94
N TYR A 16 -16.75 -54.25 11.60
CA TYR A 16 -16.80 -54.73 10.22
C TYR A 16 -17.78 -53.92 9.36
N PHE A 17 -19.00 -53.73 9.78
CA PHE A 17 -19.98 -52.93 9.05
C PHE A 17 -19.62 -51.43 9.01
N ARG A 18 -18.93 -50.89 10.01
CA ARG A 18 -18.39 -49.54 9.98
C ARG A 18 -17.32 -49.37 8.90
N GLY A 19 -16.43 -50.36 8.77
CA GLY A 19 -15.40 -50.39 7.72
C GLY A 19 -15.94 -50.57 6.31
N LEU A 20 -17.14 -51.14 6.14
CA LEU A 20 -17.81 -51.30 4.86
C LEU A 20 -18.70 -50.12 4.45
N ARG A 21 -18.96 -49.17 5.35
CA ARG A 21 -19.73 -47.99 4.98
C ARG A 21 -18.91 -47.12 4.01
N PRO A 22 -19.45 -46.79 2.83
CA PRO A 22 -18.80 -45.81 1.97
C PRO A 22 -18.70 -44.45 2.68
N ASP A 23 -17.68 -43.70 2.33
CA ASP A 23 -17.56 -42.34 2.80
C ASP A 23 -18.78 -41.51 2.33
N PRO A 24 -19.25 -40.53 3.12
CA PRO A 24 -20.40 -39.71 2.73
C PRO A 24 -20.11 -38.97 1.42
N ASP A 25 -21.04 -39.06 0.46
CA ASP A 25 -20.98 -38.27 -0.79
C ASP A 25 -21.98 -37.13 -0.70
N VAL A 26 -21.61 -36.11 0.07
CA VAL A 26 -22.39 -34.89 0.28
C VAL A 26 -21.57 -33.65 0.00
N TRP A 27 -22.23 -32.52 -0.22
CA TRP A 27 -21.56 -31.24 -0.40
C TRP A 27 -20.89 -30.78 0.90
N ILE A 28 -19.81 -30.01 0.81
CA ILE A 28 -19.08 -29.50 2.01
C ILE A 28 -19.97 -28.67 2.93
N ASP A 29 -20.93 -27.91 2.41
CA ASP A 29 -21.91 -27.16 3.22
C ASP A 29 -22.81 -28.11 4.04
N GLN A 30 -23.30 -29.18 3.44
CA GLN A 30 -24.11 -30.21 4.10
C GLN A 30 -23.30 -30.96 5.15
N TRP A 31 -22.07 -31.36 4.78
CA TRP A 31 -21.15 -31.98 5.73
C TRP A 31 -20.87 -31.07 6.93
N ALA A 32 -20.65 -29.78 6.69
CA ALA A 32 -20.38 -28.81 7.77
C ALA A 32 -21.59 -28.64 8.69
N ASP A 33 -22.79 -28.55 8.16
CA ASP A 33 -24.03 -28.46 8.94
C ASP A 33 -24.28 -29.70 9.79
N GLU A 34 -23.92 -30.90 9.32
CA GLU A 34 -24.13 -32.16 10.01
C GLU A 34 -23.04 -32.47 11.04
N TYR A 35 -21.78 -32.30 10.69
CA TYR A 35 -20.68 -32.85 11.49
C TYR A 35 -19.82 -31.77 12.17
N MET A 36 -19.63 -30.57 11.57
CA MET A 36 -18.66 -29.58 12.05
C MET A 36 -19.05 -29.01 13.40
N ARG A 37 -18.10 -29.02 14.34
CA ARG A 37 -18.23 -28.39 15.66
C ARG A 37 -17.22 -27.26 15.82
N ILE A 38 -17.70 -26.08 16.18
CA ILE A 38 -16.88 -24.91 16.51
C ILE A 38 -16.47 -24.99 17.99
N PRO A 39 -15.17 -25.10 18.32
CA PRO A 39 -14.72 -25.25 19.69
C PRO A 39 -14.96 -23.97 20.51
N ARG A 40 -15.33 -24.11 21.77
CA ARG A 40 -15.51 -22.99 22.74
C ARG A 40 -14.19 -22.28 23.06
N ASP A 41 -13.12 -23.03 23.16
CA ASP A 41 -11.78 -22.54 23.54
C ASP A 41 -10.98 -21.88 22.40
N THR A 42 -11.61 -21.61 21.26
CA THR A 42 -11.04 -20.84 20.14
C THR A 42 -11.42 -19.36 20.17
N GLY A 43 -12.22 -18.90 21.13
CA GLY A 43 -12.73 -17.54 21.17
C GLY A 43 -13.77 -17.24 20.08
N ALA A 44 -14.42 -18.27 19.54
CA ALA A 44 -15.48 -18.09 18.54
C ALA A 44 -16.70 -17.40 19.15
N ALA A 45 -17.33 -16.49 18.39
CA ALA A 45 -18.53 -15.78 18.84
C ALA A 45 -19.71 -16.73 19.06
N GLU A 46 -19.82 -17.77 18.24
CA GLU A 46 -20.91 -18.74 18.27
C GLU A 46 -20.34 -20.17 18.28
N PRO A 47 -19.90 -20.69 19.45
CA PRO A 47 -19.40 -22.05 19.56
C PRO A 47 -20.52 -23.07 19.53
N GLY A 48 -20.24 -24.30 19.09
CA GLY A 48 -21.20 -25.40 19.01
C GLY A 48 -21.31 -25.95 17.58
N GLN A 49 -22.50 -26.43 17.24
CA GLN A 49 -22.77 -26.92 15.86
C GLN A 49 -22.63 -25.78 14.86
N TYR A 50 -21.82 -25.98 13.81
CA TYR A 50 -21.81 -25.06 12.66
C TYR A 50 -23.17 -25.06 11.97
N ARG A 51 -23.58 -23.90 11.48
CA ARG A 51 -24.85 -23.74 10.76
C ARG A 51 -24.67 -22.78 9.59
N THR A 52 -24.78 -23.31 8.37
CA THR A 52 -24.71 -22.51 7.14
C THR A 52 -25.83 -21.45 7.09
N SER A 53 -26.99 -21.72 7.74
CA SER A 53 -28.08 -20.73 7.82
C SER A 53 -27.69 -19.44 8.53
N ARG A 54 -26.64 -19.43 9.33
CA ARG A 54 -26.12 -18.22 9.99
C ARG A 54 -25.34 -17.32 9.04
N THR A 55 -24.68 -17.90 8.06
CA THR A 55 -23.91 -17.25 6.99
C THR A 55 -24.28 -17.85 5.64
N PRO A 56 -25.52 -17.59 5.11
CA PRO A 56 -26.04 -18.28 3.94
C PRO A 56 -25.16 -18.14 2.69
N TYR A 57 -24.46 -17.01 2.56
CA TYR A 57 -23.51 -16.73 1.48
C TYR A 57 -22.30 -17.68 1.47
N ALA A 58 -22.00 -18.39 2.58
CA ALA A 58 -20.91 -19.36 2.63
C ALA A 58 -21.26 -20.70 1.96
N ARG A 59 -22.56 -20.95 1.69
CA ARG A 59 -23.06 -22.22 1.11
C ARG A 59 -22.42 -22.51 -0.24
N GLU A 60 -22.53 -21.61 -1.17
CA GLU A 60 -22.05 -21.82 -2.54
C GLU A 60 -20.52 -21.93 -2.64
N PRO A 61 -19.71 -21.08 -2.00
CA PRO A 61 -18.25 -21.30 -1.94
C PRO A 61 -17.88 -22.69 -1.41
N MET A 62 -18.54 -23.19 -0.38
CA MET A 62 -18.30 -24.54 0.15
C MET A 62 -18.73 -25.65 -0.84
N ARG A 63 -19.81 -25.45 -1.59
CA ARG A 63 -20.20 -26.38 -2.66
C ARG A 63 -19.18 -26.42 -3.79
N CYS A 64 -18.68 -25.24 -4.23
CA CYS A 64 -17.62 -25.15 -5.21
C CYS A 64 -16.32 -25.86 -4.74
N LEU A 65 -16.06 -25.87 -3.44
CA LEU A 65 -14.93 -26.58 -2.85
C LEU A 65 -15.14 -28.09 -2.70
N SER A 66 -16.35 -28.59 -2.91
CA SER A 66 -16.62 -30.04 -2.82
C SER A 66 -15.89 -30.79 -3.93
N PRO A 67 -15.37 -32.02 -3.65
CA PRO A 67 -14.63 -32.82 -4.65
C PRO A 67 -15.40 -33.09 -5.96
N ALA A 68 -16.71 -33.22 -5.87
CA ALA A 68 -17.59 -33.49 -7.02
C ALA A 68 -17.85 -32.25 -7.90
N HIS A 69 -17.58 -31.02 -7.41
CA HIS A 69 -17.81 -29.80 -8.20
C HIS A 69 -16.72 -29.63 -9.28
N PRO A 70 -17.08 -29.25 -10.53
CA PRO A 70 -16.13 -29.19 -11.64
C PRO A 70 -15.07 -28.08 -11.55
N CYS A 71 -15.32 -26.96 -10.82
CA CYS A 71 -14.34 -25.90 -10.70
C CYS A 71 -13.07 -26.40 -10.02
N LYS A 72 -11.95 -25.85 -10.41
CA LYS A 72 -10.62 -26.17 -9.90
C LYS A 72 -10.16 -25.19 -8.83
N ARG A 73 -10.48 -23.92 -8.99
CA ARG A 73 -10.03 -22.82 -8.14
C ARG A 73 -11.22 -22.05 -7.58
N VAL A 74 -11.19 -21.81 -6.27
CA VAL A 74 -12.18 -20.99 -5.57
C VAL A 74 -11.46 -19.80 -4.92
N ILE A 75 -11.92 -18.60 -5.24
CA ILE A 75 -11.35 -17.33 -4.77
C ILE A 75 -12.35 -16.62 -3.89
N THR A 76 -11.93 -16.17 -2.70
CA THR A 76 -12.78 -15.33 -1.84
C THR A 76 -12.09 -14.01 -1.51
N MET A 77 -12.48 -12.96 -2.21
CA MET A 77 -12.09 -11.57 -1.93
C MET A 77 -13.14 -10.95 -1.02
N VAL A 78 -13.00 -11.10 0.28
CA VAL A 78 -14.06 -10.72 1.23
C VAL A 78 -13.54 -9.94 2.42
N ALA A 79 -14.44 -9.17 3.02
CA ALA A 79 -14.16 -8.38 4.22
C ALA A 79 -13.66 -9.25 5.38
N SER A 80 -12.96 -8.62 6.30
CA SER A 80 -12.46 -9.33 7.48
C SER A 80 -13.59 -9.86 8.35
N GLN A 81 -13.38 -11.07 8.91
CA GLN A 81 -14.27 -11.71 9.90
C GLN A 81 -15.68 -12.09 9.37
N LEU A 82 -15.83 -12.34 8.07
CA LEU A 82 -17.10 -12.85 7.54
C LEU A 82 -17.12 -14.38 7.42
N MET A 83 -16.27 -14.98 6.57
CA MET A 83 -16.38 -16.42 6.28
C MET A 83 -15.04 -17.12 5.94
N LYS A 84 -13.99 -16.40 5.51
CA LYS A 84 -12.76 -16.96 4.90
C LYS A 84 -12.21 -18.19 5.61
N THR A 85 -11.71 -17.99 6.81
CA THR A 85 -11.03 -19.04 7.57
C THR A 85 -12.00 -20.17 7.99
N GLN A 86 -13.29 -19.87 8.25
CA GLN A 86 -14.26 -20.90 8.61
C GLN A 86 -14.59 -21.82 7.42
N ILE A 87 -14.72 -21.29 6.20
CA ILE A 87 -14.86 -22.10 4.99
C ILE A 87 -13.65 -23.02 4.82
N GLY A 88 -12.42 -22.48 5.00
CA GLY A 88 -11.21 -23.29 4.94
C GLY A 88 -11.21 -24.45 5.96
N LEU A 89 -11.64 -24.20 7.20
CA LEU A 89 -11.76 -25.23 8.23
C LEU A 89 -12.82 -26.27 7.91
N ASN A 90 -13.98 -25.85 7.41
CA ASN A 90 -15.06 -26.73 6.98
C ASN A 90 -14.59 -27.61 5.82
N TRP A 91 -13.90 -27.02 4.85
CA TRP A 91 -13.34 -27.74 3.70
C TRP A 91 -12.30 -28.77 4.13
N ILE A 92 -11.29 -28.39 4.93
CA ILE A 92 -10.27 -29.30 5.45
C ILE A 92 -10.92 -30.45 6.22
N GLY A 93 -11.87 -30.16 7.09
CA GLY A 93 -12.58 -31.19 7.84
C GLY A 93 -13.39 -32.14 6.95
N GLY A 94 -14.13 -31.59 5.98
CA GLY A 94 -14.89 -32.39 5.03
C GLY A 94 -13.99 -33.27 4.17
N LEU A 95 -12.85 -32.76 3.69
CA LEU A 95 -11.88 -33.55 2.92
C LEU A 95 -11.29 -34.72 3.74
N MET A 96 -10.92 -34.48 4.99
CA MET A 96 -10.42 -35.55 5.87
C MET A 96 -11.44 -36.68 6.06
N HIS A 97 -12.73 -36.37 6.00
CA HIS A 97 -13.79 -37.36 6.20
C HIS A 97 -14.27 -38.02 4.89
N MET A 98 -14.49 -37.25 3.82
CA MET A 98 -15.18 -37.72 2.62
C MET A 98 -14.24 -38.03 1.45
N ALA A 99 -13.11 -37.35 1.33
CA ALA A 99 -12.22 -37.45 0.19
C ALA A 99 -10.75 -37.33 0.59
N PRO A 100 -10.27 -38.23 1.46
CA PRO A 100 -8.95 -38.14 2.03
C PRO A 100 -7.84 -38.14 0.97
N SER A 101 -6.92 -37.19 1.14
CA SER A 101 -5.70 -37.03 0.34
C SER A 101 -4.81 -35.99 1.04
N ASN A 102 -3.59 -35.78 0.55
CA ASN A 102 -2.73 -34.74 1.10
C ASN A 102 -3.33 -33.35 0.90
N ILE A 103 -3.31 -32.57 1.97
CA ILE A 103 -3.79 -31.18 2.04
C ILE A 103 -2.63 -30.28 2.43
N LEU A 104 -2.41 -29.21 1.69
CA LEU A 104 -1.41 -28.17 1.99
C LEU A 104 -2.11 -26.87 2.39
N ALA A 105 -1.92 -26.42 3.63
CA ALA A 105 -2.44 -25.15 4.13
C ALA A 105 -1.29 -24.15 4.28
N LEU A 106 -1.38 -23.04 3.54
CA LEU A 106 -0.35 -22.02 3.40
C LEU A 106 -0.78 -20.70 4.03
N LEU A 107 0.04 -20.16 4.92
CA LEU A 107 -0.20 -18.93 5.67
C LEU A 107 0.94 -17.93 5.43
N PRO A 108 0.70 -16.61 5.63
CA PRO A 108 1.73 -15.60 5.39
C PRO A 108 2.91 -15.63 6.36
N SER A 109 2.77 -16.23 7.53
CA SER A 109 3.86 -16.29 8.53
C SER A 109 3.76 -17.51 9.42
N LEU A 110 4.90 -17.94 9.97
CA LEU A 110 4.98 -19.07 10.90
C LEU A 110 4.10 -18.87 12.15
N GLY A 111 3.99 -17.63 12.66
CA GLY A 111 3.13 -17.30 13.78
C GLY A 111 1.64 -17.51 13.48
N LEU A 112 1.20 -17.19 12.27
CA LEU A 112 -0.17 -17.46 11.79
C LEU A 112 -0.38 -18.95 11.53
N ALA A 113 0.57 -19.63 10.89
CA ALA A 113 0.51 -21.07 10.67
C ALA A 113 0.31 -21.84 11.97
N LYS A 114 1.08 -21.53 13.01
CA LYS A 114 0.92 -22.15 14.36
C LYS A 114 -0.47 -21.90 14.97
N ARG A 115 -1.01 -20.68 14.83
CA ARG A 115 -2.36 -20.35 15.33
C ARG A 115 -3.46 -21.10 14.58
N VAL A 116 -3.37 -21.16 13.27
CA VAL A 116 -4.34 -21.89 12.42
C VAL A 116 -4.24 -23.39 12.70
N SER A 117 -3.03 -23.96 12.77
CA SER A 117 -2.83 -25.37 13.13
C SER A 117 -3.40 -25.73 14.52
N SER A 118 -3.20 -24.84 15.51
CA SER A 118 -3.81 -25.01 16.85
C SER A 118 -5.34 -25.00 16.76
N ARG A 119 -5.93 -24.08 15.97
CA ARG A 119 -7.38 -24.01 15.76
C ARG A 119 -7.90 -25.27 15.06
N ILE A 120 -7.21 -25.75 14.02
CA ILE A 120 -7.53 -27.02 13.35
C ILE A 120 -7.50 -28.17 14.37
N GLY A 121 -6.44 -28.30 15.17
CA GLY A 121 -6.34 -29.34 16.19
C GLY A 121 -7.48 -29.33 17.23
N LYS A 122 -7.93 -28.13 17.64
CA LYS A 122 -9.09 -28.00 18.53
C LYS A 122 -10.39 -28.38 17.82
N THR A 123 -10.55 -27.98 16.55
CA THR A 123 -11.71 -28.37 15.72
C THR A 123 -11.78 -29.87 15.52
N ILE A 124 -10.67 -30.55 15.22
CA ILE A 124 -10.60 -32.01 15.12
C ILE A 124 -11.07 -32.67 16.41
N LYS A 125 -10.58 -32.21 17.57
CA LYS A 125 -10.99 -32.74 18.87
C LYS A 125 -12.46 -32.55 19.17
N ALA A 126 -13.05 -31.43 18.76
CA ALA A 126 -14.45 -31.09 19.03
C ALA A 126 -15.41 -31.83 18.08
N THR A 127 -14.96 -32.25 16.89
CA THR A 127 -15.76 -32.88 15.84
C THR A 127 -15.58 -34.41 15.90
N PRO A 128 -16.57 -35.20 16.35
CA PRO A 128 -16.41 -36.64 16.61
C PRO A 128 -15.84 -37.42 15.41
N VAL A 129 -16.39 -37.24 14.21
CA VAL A 129 -15.96 -37.98 13.01
C VAL A 129 -14.50 -37.69 12.61
N LEU A 130 -13.98 -36.49 12.89
CA LEU A 130 -12.59 -36.15 12.65
C LEU A 130 -11.66 -36.72 13.74
N ARG A 131 -12.11 -36.71 14.98
CA ARG A 131 -11.34 -37.29 16.11
C ARG A 131 -11.08 -38.79 15.91
N GLU A 132 -11.98 -39.51 15.27
CA GLU A 132 -11.82 -40.93 14.99
C GLU A 132 -10.81 -41.19 13.90
N ARG A 133 -10.68 -40.31 12.91
CA ARG A 133 -9.80 -40.47 11.72
C ARG A 133 -8.41 -39.89 11.88
N VAL A 134 -8.22 -38.94 12.77
CA VAL A 134 -6.91 -38.29 12.96
C VAL A 134 -6.14 -38.95 14.10
N ALA A 135 -4.86 -39.25 13.86
CA ALA A 135 -3.99 -39.88 14.83
C ALA A 135 -3.98 -39.12 16.17
N ALA A 136 -4.09 -39.84 17.29
CA ALA A 136 -4.07 -39.25 18.64
C ALA A 136 -2.72 -38.55 18.87
N ASN A 137 -2.75 -37.35 19.47
CA ASN A 137 -1.56 -36.63 19.85
C ASN A 137 -0.88 -37.29 21.07
N ARG A 138 0.12 -38.17 20.81
CA ARG A 138 0.93 -38.78 21.85
C ARG A 138 2.27 -38.07 21.93
N SER A 139 2.80 -37.82 23.12
CA SER A 139 4.01 -37.01 23.38
C SER A 139 5.29 -37.50 22.71
N ARG A 140 5.29 -38.70 22.12
CA ARG A 140 6.43 -39.32 21.39
C ARG A 140 6.10 -39.69 19.96
N ASP A 141 4.93 -39.28 19.44
CA ASP A 141 4.49 -39.63 18.07
C ASP A 141 4.65 -38.42 17.17
N SER A 142 5.50 -38.53 16.13
CA SER A 142 5.76 -37.47 15.14
C SER A 142 4.60 -37.22 14.17
N ARG A 143 3.57 -38.10 14.17
CA ARG A 143 2.44 -38.08 13.23
C ARG A 143 1.45 -36.95 13.43
N ASN A 144 1.44 -36.30 14.59
CA ASN A 144 0.55 -35.19 14.89
C ASN A 144 1.30 -34.06 15.60
N THR A 145 1.98 -33.23 14.82
CA THR A 145 2.77 -32.08 15.27
C THR A 145 2.03 -30.76 15.04
N MET A 146 2.69 -29.65 15.33
CA MET A 146 2.18 -28.32 14.99
C MET A 146 2.07 -28.11 13.47
N ASP A 147 2.97 -28.71 12.70
CA ASP A 147 3.07 -28.48 11.26
C ASP A 147 2.41 -29.58 10.42
N THR A 148 2.08 -30.72 11.06
CA THR A 148 1.59 -31.92 10.36
C THR A 148 0.46 -32.59 11.16
N LYS A 149 -0.59 -33.03 10.48
CA LYS A 149 -1.68 -33.85 11.01
C LYS A 149 -1.91 -35.04 10.10
N GLU A 150 -1.49 -36.23 10.52
CA GLU A 150 -1.79 -37.46 9.80
C GLU A 150 -3.21 -37.93 10.10
N PHE A 151 -3.91 -38.30 9.06
CA PHE A 151 -5.25 -38.88 9.13
C PHE A 151 -5.37 -40.08 8.17
N GLU A 152 -6.39 -40.85 8.33
CA GLU A 152 -6.61 -42.01 7.46
C GLU A 152 -6.77 -41.58 5.99
N GLY A 153 -5.83 -42.02 5.12
CA GLY A 153 -5.80 -41.73 3.69
C GLY A 153 -5.10 -40.43 3.29
N GLY A 154 -4.45 -39.69 4.22
CA GLY A 154 -3.70 -38.50 3.85
C GLY A 154 -3.03 -37.77 5.02
N THR A 155 -2.40 -36.66 4.68
CA THR A 155 -1.71 -35.79 5.64
C THR A 155 -2.04 -34.32 5.36
N LEU A 156 -2.37 -33.58 6.41
CA LEU A 156 -2.47 -32.13 6.38
C LEU A 156 -1.13 -31.51 6.79
N TYR A 157 -0.57 -30.72 5.92
CA TYR A 157 0.61 -29.88 6.17
C TYR A 157 0.16 -28.44 6.38
N VAL A 158 0.61 -27.79 7.47
CA VAL A 158 0.32 -26.41 7.79
C VAL A 158 1.63 -25.63 7.88
N THR A 159 1.93 -24.82 6.87
CA THR A 159 3.23 -24.14 6.76
C THR A 159 3.09 -22.71 6.25
N THR A 160 4.21 -22.05 5.98
CA THR A 160 4.23 -20.70 5.43
C THR A 160 4.47 -20.70 3.94
N ALA A 161 3.87 -19.74 3.25
CA ALA A 161 4.14 -19.49 1.84
C ALA A 161 5.51 -18.84 1.57
N GLY A 162 6.29 -18.49 2.60
CA GLY A 162 7.58 -17.80 2.49
C GLY A 162 8.80 -18.73 2.40
N SER A 163 8.64 -20.01 2.07
CA SER A 163 9.76 -20.96 1.93
C SER A 163 9.56 -21.84 0.69
N ALA A 164 10.45 -21.68 -0.29
CA ALA A 164 10.45 -22.49 -1.50
C ALA A 164 10.63 -24.00 -1.17
N ALA A 165 11.48 -24.34 -0.21
CA ALA A 165 11.67 -25.74 0.24
C ALA A 165 10.35 -26.36 0.73
N ASN A 166 9.55 -25.63 1.51
CA ASN A 166 8.25 -26.10 2.00
C ASN A 166 7.23 -26.31 0.85
N LEU A 167 7.40 -25.58 -0.25
CA LEU A 167 6.54 -25.70 -1.42
C LEU A 167 7.04 -26.72 -2.43
N SER A 168 8.32 -27.14 -2.39
CA SER A 168 8.93 -27.98 -3.42
C SER A 168 8.81 -29.48 -3.14
N GLU A 169 8.74 -29.90 -1.87
CA GLU A 169 8.90 -31.32 -1.50
C GLU A 169 7.58 -32.11 -1.45
N LEU A 170 6.42 -31.44 -1.48
CA LEU A 170 5.14 -32.09 -1.21
C LEU A 170 4.21 -32.12 -2.44
N SER A 171 3.65 -33.28 -2.75
CA SER A 171 2.49 -33.38 -3.64
C SER A 171 1.20 -33.30 -2.82
N ALA A 172 0.32 -32.35 -3.15
CA ALA A 172 -0.94 -32.16 -2.45
C ALA A 172 -2.09 -32.02 -3.46
N ARG A 173 -3.14 -32.84 -3.28
CA ARG A 173 -4.36 -32.75 -4.08
C ARG A 173 -5.13 -31.47 -3.79
N TYR A 174 -5.07 -30.99 -2.55
CA TYR A 174 -5.83 -29.87 -2.04
C TYR A 174 -4.90 -28.81 -1.46
N VAL A 175 -5.04 -27.57 -1.90
CA VAL A 175 -4.24 -26.45 -1.43
C VAL A 175 -5.15 -25.34 -0.89
N TYR A 176 -4.93 -24.95 0.36
CA TYR A 176 -5.58 -23.82 1.02
C TYR A 176 -4.59 -22.71 1.26
N GLY A 177 -4.80 -21.54 0.67
CA GLY A 177 -4.04 -20.31 0.90
C GLY A 177 -4.87 -19.26 1.59
N ASP A 178 -4.48 -18.83 2.81
CA ASP A 178 -5.17 -17.77 3.55
C ASP A 178 -4.33 -16.49 3.57
N GLU A 179 -5.02 -15.33 3.48
CA GLU A 179 -4.42 -13.99 3.47
C GLU A 179 -3.30 -13.85 2.41
N ILE A 180 -3.57 -14.26 1.16
CA ILE A 180 -2.58 -14.34 0.07
C ILE A 180 -1.98 -12.97 -0.31
N ASP A 181 -2.67 -11.87 -0.07
CA ASP A 181 -2.15 -10.51 -0.29
C ASP A 181 -1.01 -10.15 0.68
N ARG A 182 -0.83 -10.94 1.74
CA ARG A 182 0.26 -10.78 2.71
C ARG A 182 1.44 -11.72 2.48
N TRP A 183 1.36 -12.57 1.45
CA TRP A 183 2.47 -13.45 1.08
C TRP A 183 3.59 -12.65 0.42
N GLU A 184 4.81 -13.16 0.52
CA GLU A 184 5.92 -12.64 -0.27
C GLU A 184 5.62 -12.81 -1.76
N VAL A 185 6.16 -11.93 -2.59
CA VAL A 185 5.81 -11.91 -4.02
C VAL A 185 6.61 -12.92 -4.81
N ASP A 186 7.83 -13.12 -4.38
CA ASP A 186 8.76 -14.07 -4.98
C ASP A 186 9.49 -14.80 -3.84
N ILE A 187 9.56 -16.10 -3.90
CA ILE A 187 10.19 -16.91 -2.88
C ILE A 187 11.56 -17.36 -3.38
N GLY A 188 12.62 -16.63 -2.96
CA GLY A 188 13.99 -17.06 -3.21
C GLY A 188 14.38 -17.13 -4.68
N GLU A 189 13.78 -16.30 -5.53
CA GLU A 189 13.99 -16.28 -7.00
C GLU A 189 13.38 -17.49 -7.73
N GLU A 190 12.50 -18.28 -7.05
CA GLU A 190 11.84 -19.45 -7.65
C GLU A 190 10.46 -19.12 -8.25
N GLY A 191 9.93 -17.90 -8.03
CA GLY A 191 8.68 -17.41 -8.62
C GLY A 191 7.53 -17.14 -7.66
N ASP A 192 6.34 -16.93 -8.20
CA ASP A 192 5.13 -16.61 -7.43
C ASP A 192 4.69 -17.80 -6.55
N PRO A 193 4.49 -17.59 -5.25
CA PRO A 193 4.09 -18.66 -4.32
C PRO A 193 2.74 -19.31 -4.64
N ILE A 194 1.84 -18.62 -5.33
CA ILE A 194 0.55 -19.20 -5.75
C ILE A 194 0.79 -20.23 -6.87
N GLU A 195 1.58 -19.86 -7.88
CA GLU A 195 1.93 -20.76 -8.99
C GLU A 195 2.71 -21.97 -8.47
N LEU A 196 3.66 -21.75 -7.56
CA LEU A 196 4.41 -22.83 -6.92
C LEU A 196 3.49 -23.77 -6.13
N ALA A 197 2.53 -23.23 -5.38
CA ALA A 197 1.56 -24.01 -4.63
C ALA A 197 0.62 -24.80 -5.54
N GLU A 198 0.15 -24.24 -6.64
CA GLU A 198 -0.69 -24.92 -7.64
C GLU A 198 0.05 -26.06 -8.36
N THR A 199 1.36 -25.88 -8.60
CA THR A 199 2.21 -26.92 -9.17
C THR A 199 2.21 -28.19 -8.31
N ARG A 200 1.97 -28.12 -7.00
CA ARG A 200 1.87 -29.29 -6.08
C ARG A 200 0.67 -30.18 -6.41
N GLY A 201 -0.37 -29.61 -7.03
CA GLY A 201 -1.54 -30.34 -7.48
C GLY A 201 -1.44 -30.91 -8.89
N SER A 202 -0.37 -30.65 -9.64
CA SER A 202 -0.23 -30.99 -11.05
C SER A 202 -0.45 -32.49 -11.36
N THR A 203 0.02 -33.38 -10.50
CA THR A 203 -0.13 -34.84 -10.63
C THR A 203 -1.58 -35.33 -10.48
N PHE A 204 -2.45 -34.52 -9.88
CA PHE A 204 -3.85 -34.84 -9.66
C PHE A 204 -4.77 -34.31 -10.80
N GLY A 205 -4.25 -33.51 -11.71
CA GLY A 205 -4.95 -33.00 -12.88
C GLY A 205 -6.27 -32.28 -12.51
N ARG A 206 -7.40 -32.78 -13.07
CA ARG A 206 -8.74 -32.20 -12.78
C ARG A 206 -9.24 -32.44 -11.36
N ASN A 207 -8.64 -33.40 -10.64
CA ASN A 207 -9.01 -33.71 -9.26
C ASN A 207 -8.30 -32.80 -8.22
N ALA A 208 -7.34 -32.00 -8.65
CA ALA A 208 -6.74 -30.99 -7.78
C ALA A 208 -7.73 -29.85 -7.49
N LYS A 209 -7.72 -29.32 -6.28
CA LYS A 209 -8.56 -28.19 -5.90
C LYS A 209 -7.81 -27.18 -5.06
N PHE A 210 -8.03 -25.89 -5.37
CA PHE A 210 -7.34 -24.76 -4.77
C PHE A 210 -8.33 -23.78 -4.17
N TYR A 211 -8.08 -23.38 -2.93
CA TYR A 211 -8.87 -22.35 -2.26
C TYR A 211 -7.95 -21.23 -1.82
N PHE A 212 -8.14 -20.03 -2.36
CA PHE A 212 -7.41 -18.84 -1.98
C PHE A 212 -8.34 -17.78 -1.39
N SER A 213 -7.93 -17.21 -0.27
CA SER A 213 -8.73 -16.21 0.43
C SER A 213 -7.87 -15.03 0.89
N SER A 214 -8.38 -13.81 0.76
CA SER A 214 -7.76 -12.60 1.32
C SER A 214 -8.75 -11.45 1.41
N SER A 215 -8.39 -10.43 2.18
CA SER A 215 -8.90 -9.08 1.95
C SER A 215 -7.93 -8.37 0.99
N PRO A 216 -8.43 -7.59 0.01
CA PRO A 216 -7.58 -6.92 -0.96
C PRO A 216 -6.71 -5.84 -0.31
N THR A 217 -5.68 -5.39 -1.03
CA THR A 217 -4.76 -4.35 -0.59
C THR A 217 -4.78 -3.15 -1.56
N ILE A 218 -3.66 -2.79 -2.14
CA ILE A 218 -3.52 -1.63 -3.03
C ILE A 218 -3.72 -2.10 -4.47
N LYS A 219 -4.40 -1.29 -5.29
CA LYS A 219 -4.62 -1.52 -6.71
C LYS A 219 -3.30 -1.76 -7.45
N GLY A 220 -3.27 -2.78 -8.30
CA GLY A 220 -2.07 -3.22 -9.03
C GLY A 220 -1.03 -3.94 -8.17
N ALA A 221 -1.38 -4.28 -6.91
CA ALA A 221 -0.53 -5.05 -6.01
C ALA A 221 -1.31 -6.09 -5.19
N SER A 222 -2.63 -6.16 -5.36
CA SER A 222 -3.51 -7.09 -4.68
C SER A 222 -3.68 -8.35 -5.50
N ARG A 223 -3.04 -9.44 -5.10
CA ARG A 223 -3.16 -10.75 -5.76
C ARG A 223 -4.57 -11.29 -5.75
N ILE A 224 -5.28 -11.12 -4.62
CA ILE A 224 -6.65 -11.61 -4.52
C ILE A 224 -7.57 -10.86 -5.49
N SER A 225 -7.29 -9.57 -5.76
CA SER A 225 -8.02 -8.81 -6.77
C SER A 225 -7.73 -9.33 -8.18
N ASP A 226 -6.45 -9.56 -8.51
CA ASP A 226 -6.06 -10.06 -9.83
C ASP A 226 -6.68 -11.45 -10.09
N LEU A 227 -6.69 -12.34 -9.08
CA LEU A 227 -7.34 -13.65 -9.18
C LEU A 227 -8.87 -13.54 -9.28
N PHE A 228 -9.49 -12.59 -8.56
CA PHE A 228 -10.93 -12.35 -8.65
C PHE A 228 -11.30 -11.78 -10.01
N ASP A 229 -10.53 -10.83 -10.53
CA ASP A 229 -10.75 -10.22 -11.86
C ASP A 229 -10.65 -11.25 -13.00
N GLY A 230 -9.81 -12.29 -12.85
CA GLY A 230 -9.69 -13.43 -13.77
C GLY A 230 -10.76 -14.52 -13.59
N SER A 231 -11.66 -14.39 -12.61
CA SER A 231 -12.71 -15.36 -12.30
C SER A 231 -14.06 -14.97 -12.92
N ASP A 232 -15.11 -15.72 -12.60
CA ASP A 232 -16.49 -15.39 -12.96
C ASP A 232 -17.13 -14.28 -12.12
N GLN A 233 -16.39 -13.69 -11.15
CA GLN A 233 -16.71 -12.45 -10.41
C GLN A 233 -18.10 -12.46 -9.76
N ARG A 234 -18.41 -13.42 -8.91
CA ARG A 234 -19.72 -13.51 -8.26
C ARG A 234 -19.91 -12.48 -7.16
N HIS A 235 -21.09 -11.84 -7.16
CA HIS A 235 -21.58 -10.98 -6.11
C HIS A 235 -22.83 -11.55 -5.49
N TYR A 236 -23.03 -11.31 -4.17
CA TYR A 236 -24.18 -11.81 -3.44
C TYR A 236 -25.32 -10.84 -3.51
N TYR A 237 -26.39 -11.23 -4.21
CA TYR A 237 -27.63 -10.47 -4.34
C TYR A 237 -28.58 -10.81 -3.23
N VAL A 238 -29.25 -9.81 -2.67
CA VAL A 238 -30.27 -9.97 -1.63
C VAL A 238 -31.55 -9.23 -2.04
N PRO A 239 -32.73 -9.78 -1.76
CA PRO A 239 -33.98 -9.13 -2.12
C PRO A 239 -34.28 -7.96 -1.19
N CYS A 240 -34.85 -6.87 -1.73
CA CYS A 240 -35.54 -5.88 -0.94
C CYS A 240 -36.82 -6.51 -0.38
N GLN A 241 -37.08 -6.35 0.89
CA GLN A 241 -38.25 -6.94 1.53
C GLN A 241 -39.59 -6.33 1.07
N THR A 242 -39.57 -5.11 0.52
CA THR A 242 -40.78 -4.41 0.09
C THR A 242 -41.13 -4.68 -1.37
N CYS A 243 -40.15 -4.49 -2.28
CA CYS A 243 -40.36 -4.64 -3.71
C CYS A 243 -39.79 -5.95 -4.30
N GLY A 244 -39.04 -6.74 -3.53
CA GLY A 244 -38.44 -7.98 -4.00
C GLY A 244 -37.23 -7.79 -4.93
N HIS A 245 -36.85 -6.56 -5.27
CA HIS A 245 -35.73 -6.28 -6.17
C HIS A 245 -34.46 -6.86 -5.60
N MET A 246 -33.74 -7.67 -6.42
CA MET A 246 -32.46 -8.29 -6.05
C MET A 246 -31.31 -7.30 -6.24
N GLN A 247 -30.58 -7.00 -5.18
CA GLN A 247 -29.56 -5.96 -5.14
C GLN A 247 -28.30 -6.40 -4.41
N ILE A 248 -27.16 -5.82 -4.79
CA ILE A 248 -25.90 -5.91 -4.04
C ILE A 248 -25.93 -4.83 -2.95
N LEU A 249 -25.46 -5.16 -1.75
CA LEU A 249 -25.28 -4.15 -0.70
C LEU A 249 -24.00 -3.36 -0.94
N GLU A 250 -24.14 -2.08 -1.29
CA GLU A 250 -23.06 -1.15 -1.57
C GLU A 250 -22.97 -0.08 -0.49
N TRP A 251 -21.75 0.35 -0.16
CA TRP A 251 -21.52 1.33 0.90
C TRP A 251 -22.20 2.68 0.64
N GLU A 252 -22.23 3.09 -0.60
CA GLU A 252 -22.74 4.37 -1.07
C GLU A 252 -24.26 4.52 -0.85
N ARG A 253 -24.96 3.40 -0.58
CA ARG A 253 -26.40 3.34 -0.29
C ARG A 253 -26.74 3.27 1.20
N LEU A 254 -25.72 3.29 2.06
CA LEU A 254 -25.93 3.32 3.51
C LEU A 254 -26.05 4.77 3.99
N HIS A 255 -27.22 5.14 4.48
CA HIS A 255 -27.52 6.45 5.03
C HIS A 255 -27.56 6.41 6.56
N TYR A 256 -27.02 7.44 7.21
CA TYR A 256 -27.00 7.54 8.67
C TYR A 256 -27.03 8.99 9.15
N SER A 257 -27.68 9.21 10.32
CA SER A 257 -27.69 10.51 10.99
C SER A 257 -26.32 10.84 11.62
N PRO A 258 -26.00 12.14 11.83
CA PRO A 258 -24.71 12.53 12.43
C PRO A 258 -24.43 11.93 13.83
N ASP A 259 -25.48 11.63 14.57
CA ASP A 259 -25.42 10.98 15.90
C ASP A 259 -25.50 9.44 15.83
N PHE A 260 -25.66 8.88 14.63
CA PHE A 260 -25.85 7.46 14.37
C PHE A 260 -27.07 6.84 15.10
N SER A 261 -28.07 7.65 15.45
CA SER A 261 -29.32 7.14 16.00
C SER A 261 -30.17 6.43 14.96
N VAL A 262 -30.03 6.85 13.70
CA VAL A 262 -30.73 6.31 12.54
C VAL A 262 -29.69 5.82 11.52
N VAL A 263 -29.83 4.55 11.09
CA VAL A 263 -28.98 3.96 10.04
C VAL A 263 -29.86 3.07 9.16
N HIS A 264 -29.92 3.37 7.87
CA HIS A 264 -30.75 2.67 6.90
C HIS A 264 -29.97 2.36 5.63
N TYR A 265 -30.38 1.34 4.92
CA TYR A 265 -29.93 1.03 3.57
C TYR A 265 -31.00 1.41 2.55
N GLN A 266 -30.69 2.25 1.57
CA GLN A 266 -31.60 2.65 0.52
C GLN A 266 -31.72 1.57 -0.55
N CYS A 267 -32.93 1.11 -0.87
CA CYS A 267 -33.19 0.18 -1.97
C CYS A 267 -32.75 0.79 -3.32
N VAL A 268 -32.26 -0.04 -4.23
CA VAL A 268 -31.84 0.37 -5.60
C VAL A 268 -32.93 -0.02 -6.65
N GLY A 269 -34.01 -0.65 -6.22
CA GLY A 269 -35.10 -1.04 -7.12
C GLY A 269 -35.72 0.16 -7.81
N PRO A 270 -36.07 0.08 -9.11
CA PRO A 270 -36.81 1.13 -9.77
C PRO A 270 -38.11 1.36 -9.04
N ASP A 271 -38.49 2.62 -8.84
CA ASP A 271 -39.71 3.06 -8.15
C ASP A 271 -39.82 2.60 -6.66
N CYS A 272 -38.67 2.31 -6.02
CA CYS A 272 -38.62 1.88 -4.62
C CYS A 272 -37.63 2.73 -3.81
N ASP A 273 -38.14 3.72 -3.08
CA ASP A 273 -37.38 4.59 -2.19
C ASP A 273 -37.32 4.11 -0.74
N VAL A 274 -37.57 2.82 -0.52
CA VAL A 274 -37.61 2.26 0.84
C VAL A 274 -36.24 2.32 1.51
N LEU A 275 -36.27 2.85 2.74
CA LEU A 275 -35.14 2.80 3.67
C LEU A 275 -35.22 1.52 4.52
N ILE A 276 -34.33 0.58 4.22
CA ILE A 276 -34.30 -0.75 4.84
C ILE A 276 -33.60 -0.65 6.19
N GLU A 277 -34.23 -1.09 7.27
CA GLU A 277 -33.64 -1.20 8.58
C GLU A 277 -32.80 -2.49 8.72
N GLU A 278 -31.76 -2.45 9.54
CA GLU A 278 -30.79 -3.54 9.63
C GLU A 278 -31.38 -4.87 10.11
N TYR A 279 -32.46 -4.86 10.91
CA TYR A 279 -33.04 -6.09 11.43
C TYR A 279 -33.62 -7.00 10.32
N HIS A 280 -33.95 -6.45 9.16
CA HIS A 280 -34.38 -7.23 7.99
C HIS A 280 -33.22 -7.99 7.31
N LYS A 281 -32.00 -7.60 7.60
CA LYS A 281 -30.80 -8.19 6.96
C LYS A 281 -30.76 -9.73 7.07
N GLY A 282 -31.19 -10.30 8.20
CA GLY A 282 -31.20 -11.76 8.38
C GLY A 282 -32.06 -12.48 7.33
N GLU A 283 -33.26 -11.99 7.07
CA GLU A 283 -34.15 -12.54 6.07
C GLU A 283 -33.65 -12.29 4.63
N MET A 284 -33.12 -11.10 4.37
CA MET A 284 -32.50 -10.76 3.08
C MET A 284 -31.34 -11.69 2.76
N LEU A 285 -30.46 -11.95 3.73
CA LEU A 285 -29.32 -12.86 3.57
C LEU A 285 -29.80 -14.31 3.32
N ALA A 286 -30.84 -14.76 4.02
CA ALA A 286 -31.35 -16.12 3.86
C ALA A 286 -31.94 -16.39 2.45
N LYS A 287 -32.49 -15.36 1.81
CA LYS A 287 -33.07 -15.39 0.48
C LYS A 287 -32.12 -14.95 -0.63
N GLY A 288 -30.86 -14.62 -0.28
CA GLY A 288 -29.87 -14.15 -1.21
C GLY A 288 -29.30 -15.27 -2.08
N GLU A 289 -28.73 -14.88 -3.22
CA GLU A 289 -28.08 -15.77 -4.18
C GLU A 289 -26.83 -15.12 -4.80
N TRP A 290 -25.90 -15.96 -5.21
CA TRP A 290 -24.72 -15.53 -5.95
C TRP A 290 -25.01 -15.42 -7.44
N ARG A 291 -24.55 -14.34 -8.08
CA ARG A 291 -24.64 -14.14 -9.53
C ARG A 291 -23.28 -13.78 -10.09
N SER A 292 -22.89 -14.41 -11.19
CA SER A 292 -21.66 -14.10 -11.93
C SER A 292 -21.79 -12.79 -12.70
N HIS A 293 -20.70 -12.03 -12.77
CA HIS A 293 -20.58 -10.78 -13.53
C HIS A 293 -19.62 -10.90 -14.71
N ALA A 294 -18.93 -12.04 -14.84
CA ALA A 294 -18.02 -12.35 -15.94
C ALA A 294 -18.16 -13.82 -16.33
N GLU A 295 -17.70 -14.16 -17.54
CA GLU A 295 -17.67 -15.55 -18.00
C GLU A 295 -16.55 -16.34 -17.29
N GLY A 296 -15.42 -15.67 -16.97
CA GLY A 296 -14.24 -16.28 -16.37
C GLY A 296 -13.54 -17.27 -17.29
N ASP A 297 -12.65 -18.09 -16.70
CA ASP A 297 -11.89 -19.15 -17.40
C ASP A 297 -12.60 -20.52 -17.39
N GLY A 298 -13.79 -20.62 -16.81
CA GLY A 298 -14.55 -21.86 -16.64
C GLY A 298 -14.03 -22.79 -15.53
N GLU A 299 -12.85 -22.55 -14.98
CA GLU A 299 -12.24 -23.34 -13.91
C GLU A 299 -12.15 -22.57 -12.57
N THR A 300 -12.19 -21.23 -12.60
CA THR A 300 -12.05 -20.36 -11.44
C THR A 300 -13.38 -19.69 -11.08
N VAL A 301 -13.83 -19.89 -9.86
CA VAL A 301 -15.03 -19.25 -9.29
C VAL A 301 -14.59 -18.24 -8.24
N GLY A 302 -14.99 -16.96 -8.41
CA GLY A 302 -14.63 -15.87 -7.52
C GLY A 302 -15.82 -15.30 -6.77
N PHE A 303 -15.66 -15.03 -5.47
CA PHE A 303 -16.71 -14.51 -4.59
C PHE A 303 -16.25 -13.20 -3.94
N HIS A 304 -17.05 -12.14 -4.08
CA HIS A 304 -16.82 -10.86 -3.42
C HIS A 304 -17.90 -10.56 -2.40
N LEU A 305 -17.49 -10.15 -1.17
CA LEU A 305 -18.43 -9.81 -0.11
C LEU A 305 -17.86 -8.74 0.83
N ASN A 306 -18.59 -7.65 1.06
CA ASN A 306 -18.22 -6.59 1.99
C ASN A 306 -18.86 -6.78 3.38
N ALA A 307 -18.50 -5.92 4.36
CA ALA A 307 -18.97 -6.06 5.73
C ALA A 307 -20.44 -5.69 5.96
N LEU A 308 -21.16 -5.09 4.99
CA LEU A 308 -22.59 -4.84 5.11
C LEU A 308 -23.39 -6.14 5.23
N TYR A 309 -22.85 -7.25 4.71
CA TYR A 309 -23.42 -8.59 4.81
C TYR A 309 -23.13 -9.31 6.14
N SER A 310 -22.47 -8.65 7.10
CA SER A 310 -22.17 -9.27 8.40
C SER A 310 -23.48 -9.67 9.11
N PRO A 311 -23.57 -10.91 9.67
CA PRO A 311 -24.80 -11.37 10.36
C PRO A 311 -25.18 -10.45 11.53
N LEU A 312 -26.46 -10.40 11.83
CA LEU A 312 -26.96 -9.67 13.02
C LEU A 312 -26.26 -10.15 14.29
N GLY A 313 -25.82 -9.20 15.13
CA GLY A 313 -25.09 -9.47 16.35
C GLY A 313 -23.57 -9.57 16.18
N TRP A 314 -23.03 -9.51 14.94
CA TRP A 314 -21.59 -9.40 14.69
C TRP A 314 -21.23 -7.93 14.45
N MET A 315 -20.91 -7.55 13.20
CA MET A 315 -20.63 -6.17 12.82
C MET A 315 -21.92 -5.52 12.33
N ASP A 316 -22.46 -4.54 13.03
CA ASP A 316 -23.66 -3.81 12.63
C ASP A 316 -23.33 -2.61 11.70
N TRP A 317 -24.32 -2.15 10.97
CA TRP A 317 -24.21 -1.01 10.06
C TRP A 317 -23.83 0.28 10.79
N LYS A 318 -24.34 0.46 12.02
CA LYS A 318 -24.00 1.60 12.87
C LYS A 318 -22.52 1.62 13.23
N SER A 319 -21.93 0.48 13.55
CA SER A 319 -20.51 0.36 13.85
C SER A 319 -19.63 0.62 12.62
N LEU A 320 -20.10 0.18 11.43
CA LEU A 320 -19.43 0.49 10.16
C LEU A 320 -19.45 1.99 9.87
N ALA A 321 -20.61 2.67 10.03
CA ALA A 321 -20.76 4.10 9.85
C ALA A 321 -19.81 4.89 10.78
N LYS A 322 -19.74 4.50 12.06
CA LYS A 322 -18.81 5.11 13.02
C LYS A 322 -17.35 4.95 12.63
N GLN A 323 -16.96 3.74 12.14
CA GLN A 323 -15.59 3.49 11.68
C GLN A 323 -15.25 4.33 10.46
N PHE A 324 -16.19 4.48 9.52
CA PHE A 324 -16.01 5.31 8.33
C PHE A 324 -15.85 6.79 8.69
N GLU A 325 -16.70 7.35 9.53
CA GLU A 325 -16.59 8.75 9.96
C GLU A 325 -15.30 9.02 10.75
N LYS A 326 -14.85 8.04 11.55
CA LYS A 326 -13.54 8.13 12.20
C LYS A 326 -12.39 8.17 11.16
N ALA A 327 -12.45 7.32 10.14
CA ALA A 327 -11.48 7.29 9.06
C ALA A 327 -11.51 8.59 8.24
N LYS A 328 -12.70 9.12 7.94
CA LYS A 328 -12.89 10.40 7.24
C LYS A 328 -12.32 11.59 8.03
N LYS A 329 -12.50 11.61 9.35
CA LYS A 329 -11.89 12.63 10.22
C LYS A 329 -10.36 12.53 10.27
N ALA A 330 -9.78 11.33 10.20
CA ALA A 330 -8.33 11.13 10.10
C ALA A 330 -7.81 11.58 8.72
N GLN A 331 -8.50 11.22 7.66
CA GLN A 331 -8.22 11.67 6.29
C GLN A 331 -8.21 13.20 6.18
N ALA A 332 -9.18 13.88 6.79
CA ALA A 332 -9.21 15.35 6.86
C ALA A 332 -8.01 15.97 7.59
N LYS A 333 -7.28 15.18 8.39
CA LYS A 333 -6.01 15.57 9.04
C LYS A 333 -4.77 15.09 8.27
N GLY A 334 -4.95 14.50 7.07
CA GLY A 334 -3.88 13.99 6.22
C GLY A 334 -3.42 12.56 6.56
N ASP A 335 -4.14 11.84 7.41
CA ASP A 335 -3.88 10.44 7.72
C ASP A 335 -4.82 9.54 6.90
N LEU A 336 -4.32 9.00 5.80
CA LEU A 336 -5.07 8.14 4.86
C LEU A 336 -5.14 6.67 5.32
N GLU A 337 -4.29 6.24 6.24
CA GLU A 337 -4.21 4.82 6.65
C GLU A 337 -5.55 4.27 7.17
N PRO A 338 -6.31 4.95 8.04
CA PRO A 338 -7.60 4.46 8.51
C PRO A 338 -8.64 4.28 7.40
N MET A 339 -8.62 5.16 6.37
CA MET A 339 -9.53 5.05 5.23
C MET A 339 -9.14 3.87 4.33
N GLN A 340 -7.85 3.70 4.03
CA GLN A 340 -7.34 2.53 3.31
C GLN A 340 -7.71 1.22 4.03
N VAL A 341 -7.53 1.17 5.35
CA VAL A 341 -7.90 0.01 6.17
C VAL A 341 -9.41 -0.27 6.07
N PHE A 342 -10.25 0.77 6.08
CA PHE A 342 -11.69 0.63 5.93
C PHE A 342 -12.07 0.05 4.57
N TYR A 343 -11.55 0.61 3.47
CA TYR A 343 -11.77 0.11 2.11
C TYR A 343 -11.35 -1.37 1.98
N ASN A 344 -10.13 -1.69 2.37
CA ASN A 344 -9.58 -3.03 2.21
C ASN A 344 -10.27 -4.07 3.09
N THR A 345 -10.52 -3.74 4.38
CA THR A 345 -10.97 -4.74 5.36
C THR A 345 -12.47 -4.73 5.61
N ARG A 346 -13.19 -3.63 5.31
CA ARG A 346 -14.65 -3.53 5.48
C ARG A 346 -15.38 -3.60 4.15
N LEU A 347 -14.91 -2.88 3.13
CA LEU A 347 -15.54 -2.92 1.83
C LEU A 347 -15.04 -4.05 0.93
N ALA A 348 -13.92 -4.69 1.29
CA ALA A 348 -13.22 -5.67 0.44
C ALA A 348 -12.91 -5.09 -0.96
N LYS A 349 -12.65 -3.80 -1.03
CA LYS A 349 -12.27 -3.07 -2.24
C LYS A 349 -10.77 -2.77 -2.20
N VAL A 350 -10.11 -2.81 -3.34
CA VAL A 350 -8.71 -2.36 -3.47
C VAL A 350 -8.63 -0.87 -3.19
N TRP A 351 -7.59 -0.46 -2.48
CA TRP A 351 -7.29 0.95 -2.29
C TRP A 351 -6.61 1.50 -3.54
N ASP A 352 -7.22 2.48 -4.19
CA ASP A 352 -6.64 3.17 -5.33
C ASP A 352 -6.08 4.53 -4.90
N ALA A 353 -4.80 4.54 -4.56
CA ALA A 353 -4.11 5.79 -4.21
C ALA A 353 -4.07 6.81 -5.36
N ALA A 354 -4.26 6.37 -6.61
CA ALA A 354 -4.26 7.26 -7.78
C ALA A 354 -5.60 7.99 -7.96
N GLN A 355 -6.72 7.46 -7.46
CA GLN A 355 -8.01 8.17 -7.53
C GLN A 355 -8.08 9.40 -6.62
N GLU A 356 -7.21 9.48 -5.61
CA GLU A 356 -7.13 10.62 -4.68
C GLU A 356 -5.98 11.59 -5.01
N GLN A 357 -5.20 11.35 -6.08
CA GLN A 357 -4.19 12.31 -6.49
C GLN A 357 -4.85 13.58 -7.03
N THR A 358 -4.54 14.69 -6.39
CA THR A 358 -4.90 16.00 -6.87
C THR A 358 -4.29 16.21 -8.26
N LYS A 359 -5.09 16.63 -9.22
CA LYS A 359 -4.63 16.91 -10.60
C LYS A 359 -3.97 18.30 -10.65
N ALA A 360 -3.00 18.48 -11.54
CA ALA A 360 -2.35 19.76 -11.78
C ALA A 360 -3.35 20.90 -12.03
N ASP A 361 -4.42 20.63 -12.80
CA ASP A 361 -5.47 21.62 -13.09
C ASP A 361 -6.19 22.13 -11.84
N VAL A 362 -6.39 21.29 -10.83
CA VAL A 362 -7.01 21.70 -9.56
C VAL A 362 -6.08 22.66 -8.81
N LEU A 363 -4.79 22.37 -8.76
CA LEU A 363 -3.80 23.27 -8.13
C LEU A 363 -3.68 24.58 -8.89
N ARG A 364 -3.68 24.53 -10.21
CA ARG A 364 -3.64 25.71 -11.10
C ARG A 364 -4.88 26.60 -10.92
N GLN A 365 -6.07 26.01 -10.84
CA GLN A 365 -7.29 26.78 -10.56
C GLN A 365 -7.25 27.44 -9.19
N ARG A 366 -6.77 26.75 -8.15
CA ARG A 366 -6.60 27.34 -6.82
C ARG A 366 -5.64 28.52 -6.83
N ALA A 367 -4.47 28.36 -7.49
CA ALA A 367 -3.50 29.44 -7.60
C ALA A 367 -4.10 30.70 -8.25
N ARG A 368 -4.93 30.55 -9.27
CA ARG A 368 -5.60 31.69 -9.95
C ARG A 368 -6.58 32.43 -9.05
N LEU A 369 -7.08 31.79 -7.98
CA LEU A 369 -7.98 32.40 -7.02
C LEU A 369 -7.24 33.07 -5.85
N GLU A 370 -5.94 32.81 -5.70
CA GLU A 370 -5.11 33.41 -4.66
C GLU A 370 -4.81 34.88 -4.94
N GLY A 371 -4.84 35.68 -3.91
CA GLY A 371 -4.69 37.13 -4.00
C GLY A 371 -3.25 37.65 -3.99
N TYR A 372 -2.23 36.80 -4.24
CA TYR A 372 -0.83 37.21 -4.22
C TYR A 372 -0.04 36.66 -5.41
N SER A 373 1.01 37.40 -5.79
CA SER A 373 1.96 37.04 -6.87
C SER A 373 3.33 36.71 -6.29
N LEU A 374 4.22 36.11 -7.09
CA LEU A 374 5.62 35.85 -6.71
C LEU A 374 6.31 37.12 -6.19
N GLY A 375 7.08 36.98 -5.13
CA GLY A 375 7.73 38.09 -4.41
C GLY A 375 6.83 38.82 -3.43
N ALA A 376 5.50 38.66 -3.48
CA ALA A 376 4.57 39.18 -2.50
C ALA A 376 4.37 38.23 -1.32
N MET A 377 4.13 38.77 -0.15
CA MET A 377 4.03 37.97 1.07
C MET A 377 2.63 38.11 1.70
N PRO A 378 1.88 36.98 1.82
CA PRO A 378 0.64 36.98 2.60
C PRO A 378 0.87 37.25 4.09
N THR A 379 -0.08 37.90 4.74
CA THR A 379 -0.01 38.29 6.17
C THR A 379 0.15 37.10 7.12
N ALA A 380 -0.29 35.88 6.70
CA ALA A 380 -0.19 34.69 7.51
C ALA A 380 1.22 34.07 7.54
N VAL A 381 2.12 34.50 6.65
CA VAL A 381 3.51 34.04 6.61
C VAL A 381 4.33 34.64 7.74
N LEU A 382 4.93 33.79 8.55
CA LEU A 382 5.70 34.19 9.72
C LEU A 382 7.20 33.86 9.61
N MET A 383 7.56 32.85 8.82
CA MET A 383 8.93 32.40 8.61
C MET A 383 9.12 31.96 7.15
N ILE A 384 10.36 31.98 6.65
CA ILE A 384 10.68 31.56 5.27
C ILE A 384 11.81 30.55 5.28
N THR A 385 11.68 29.49 4.49
CA THR A 385 12.76 28.56 4.14
C THR A 385 13.02 28.59 2.63
N GLY A 386 14.23 28.24 2.22
CA GLY A 386 14.61 28.16 0.83
C GLY A 386 15.04 26.75 0.41
N ALA A 387 14.96 26.49 -0.87
CA ALA A 387 15.48 25.28 -1.49
C ALA A 387 16.10 25.57 -2.84
N VAL A 388 17.13 24.82 -3.19
CA VAL A 388 17.82 24.91 -4.48
C VAL A 388 17.99 23.50 -5.04
N ASP A 389 17.54 23.31 -6.26
CA ASP A 389 17.78 22.12 -7.05
C ASP A 389 18.86 22.40 -8.12
N VAL A 390 19.88 21.52 -8.19
CA VAL A 390 21.05 21.73 -9.05
C VAL A 390 20.95 20.85 -10.29
N GLN A 391 20.70 21.47 -11.43
CA GLN A 391 20.62 20.82 -12.72
C GLN A 391 21.92 21.00 -13.53
N ALA A 392 22.06 20.30 -14.66
CA ALA A 392 23.29 20.36 -15.48
C ALA A 392 23.64 21.75 -16.01
N ASN A 393 22.67 22.63 -16.22
CA ASN A 393 22.84 23.93 -16.86
C ASN A 393 22.08 25.10 -16.21
N ARG A 394 21.57 24.89 -15.00
CA ARG A 394 20.80 25.88 -14.23
C ARG A 394 20.67 25.50 -12.78
N LEU A 395 20.33 26.47 -11.93
CA LEU A 395 19.89 26.29 -10.56
C LEU A 395 18.42 26.70 -10.45
N GLU A 396 17.56 25.85 -9.88
CA GLU A 396 16.16 26.19 -9.60
C GLU A 396 16.02 26.50 -8.12
N PHE A 397 15.45 27.66 -7.81
CA PHE A 397 15.32 28.18 -6.46
C PHE A 397 13.85 28.36 -6.09
N MET A 398 13.49 28.03 -4.85
CA MET A 398 12.18 28.30 -4.26
C MET A 398 12.32 28.88 -2.86
N ALA A 399 11.53 29.91 -2.56
CA ALA A 399 11.28 30.38 -1.22
C ALA A 399 9.86 30.02 -0.77
N MET A 400 9.74 29.38 0.39
CA MET A 400 8.46 28.95 0.96
C MET A 400 8.22 29.61 2.30
N GLY A 401 7.09 30.30 2.41
CA GLY A 401 6.60 30.89 3.65
C GLY A 401 5.87 29.87 4.52
N TRP A 402 5.95 30.02 5.83
CA TRP A 402 5.35 29.14 6.84
C TRP A 402 4.56 29.94 7.86
N GLY A 403 3.37 29.45 8.21
CA GLY A 403 2.49 30.00 9.22
C GLY A 403 1.96 28.95 10.19
N VAL A 404 0.93 29.32 10.93
CA VAL A 404 0.34 28.50 12.00
C VAL A 404 -0.03 27.12 11.50
N GLY A 405 0.36 26.06 12.22
CA GLY A 405 0.02 24.68 11.88
C GLY A 405 0.74 24.16 10.64
N MET A 406 1.87 24.72 10.23
CA MET A 406 2.59 24.36 9.00
C MET A 406 1.81 24.68 7.71
N GLU A 407 0.88 25.63 7.76
CA GLU A 407 0.30 26.25 6.57
C GLU A 407 1.42 26.95 5.79
N ARG A 408 1.42 26.82 4.45
CA ARG A 408 2.58 27.21 3.65
C ARG A 408 2.20 27.89 2.34
N TRP A 409 3.09 28.79 1.89
CA TRP A 409 2.91 29.60 0.69
C TRP A 409 4.17 29.55 -0.18
N VAL A 410 4.03 29.31 -1.48
CA VAL A 410 5.13 29.52 -2.43
C VAL A 410 5.30 31.02 -2.62
N ILE A 411 6.36 31.59 -2.03
CA ILE A 411 6.64 33.03 -2.04
C ILE A 411 7.41 33.45 -3.29
N ASP A 412 8.41 32.62 -3.69
CA ASP A 412 9.23 32.92 -4.83
C ASP A 412 9.67 31.63 -5.52
N PHE A 413 9.80 31.69 -6.86
CA PHE A 413 10.30 30.59 -7.68
C PHE A 413 11.10 31.18 -8.83
N GLN A 414 12.40 30.88 -8.90
CA GLN A 414 13.28 31.43 -9.91
C GLN A 414 14.23 30.38 -10.49
N VAL A 415 14.57 30.55 -11.77
CA VAL A 415 15.54 29.74 -12.48
C VAL A 415 16.77 30.58 -12.80
N VAL A 416 17.90 30.28 -12.21
CA VAL A 416 19.19 30.88 -12.50
C VAL A 416 19.85 30.09 -13.61
N ALA A 417 19.80 30.60 -14.83
CA ALA A 417 20.45 29.98 -15.99
C ALA A 417 21.99 30.12 -15.87
N GLY A 418 22.71 29.08 -16.13
CA GLY A 418 24.19 29.05 -16.11
C GLY A 418 24.75 27.69 -15.72
N ASP A 419 25.99 27.44 -16.11
CA ASP A 419 26.70 26.20 -15.73
C ASP A 419 27.01 26.24 -14.23
N PRO A 420 26.63 25.25 -13.44
CA PRO A 420 27.02 25.15 -12.02
C PRO A 420 28.53 25.01 -11.77
N ALA A 421 29.32 24.68 -12.79
CA ALA A 421 30.78 24.76 -12.71
C ALA A 421 31.31 26.22 -12.72
N ASP A 422 30.47 27.20 -13.13
CA ASP A 422 30.84 28.63 -13.12
C ASP A 422 30.48 29.31 -11.80
N GLU A 423 31.46 29.91 -11.15
CA GLU A 423 31.27 30.66 -9.90
C GLU A 423 30.25 31.80 -10.02
N ARG A 424 30.05 32.38 -11.22
CA ARG A 424 29.07 33.44 -11.48
C ARG A 424 27.63 32.96 -11.28
N THR A 425 27.33 31.72 -11.63
CA THR A 425 26.01 31.10 -11.40
C THR A 425 25.69 31.04 -9.91
N TRP A 426 26.67 30.64 -9.08
CA TRP A 426 26.53 30.62 -7.63
C TRP A 426 26.47 32.02 -7.00
N ALA A 427 27.16 32.99 -7.59
CA ALA A 427 27.07 34.39 -7.14
C ALA A 427 25.67 34.96 -7.37
N ALA A 428 25.04 34.69 -8.50
CA ALA A 428 23.67 35.09 -8.78
C ALA A 428 22.69 34.43 -7.80
N LEU A 429 22.84 33.11 -7.52
CA LEU A 429 22.06 32.45 -6.49
C LEU A 429 22.24 33.09 -5.12
N ASP A 430 23.47 33.44 -4.74
CA ASP A 430 23.76 34.04 -3.42
C ASP A 430 23.03 35.37 -3.21
N GLU A 431 22.83 36.15 -4.26
CA GLU A 431 22.02 37.38 -4.19
C GLU A 431 20.54 37.08 -3.92
N LEU A 432 19.98 36.00 -4.55
CA LEU A 432 18.61 35.56 -4.27
C LEU A 432 18.47 35.11 -2.82
N LEU A 433 19.46 34.38 -2.29
CA LEU A 433 19.44 33.90 -0.91
C LEU A 433 19.59 35.04 0.15
N LYS A 434 20.02 36.22 -0.23
CA LYS A 434 20.10 37.40 0.62
C LYS A 434 18.82 38.24 0.57
N ALA A 435 17.91 37.97 -0.36
CA ALA A 435 16.70 38.73 -0.55
C ALA A 435 15.85 38.79 0.74
N LYS A 436 15.24 39.91 0.98
CA LYS A 436 14.26 40.13 2.05
C LYS A 436 12.90 40.41 1.44
N TYR A 437 11.93 39.63 1.83
CA TYR A 437 10.54 39.74 1.36
C TYR A 437 9.77 40.63 2.32
N ARG A 438 9.11 41.67 1.81
CA ARG A 438 8.38 42.65 2.62
C ARG A 438 7.08 42.03 3.14
N HIS A 439 6.99 41.86 4.47
CA HIS A 439 5.77 41.49 5.15
C HIS A 439 4.79 42.68 5.25
N PRO A 440 3.46 42.45 5.19
CA PRO A 440 2.48 43.55 5.33
C PRO A 440 2.60 44.39 6.62
N CYS A 441 3.18 43.84 7.68
CA CYS A 441 3.49 44.62 8.90
C CYS A 441 4.72 45.56 8.77
N GLY A 442 5.35 45.65 7.59
CA GLY A 442 6.48 46.54 7.31
C GLY A 442 7.86 45.88 7.40
N VAL A 443 8.00 44.75 8.07
CA VAL A 443 9.29 44.04 8.29
C VAL A 443 9.74 43.31 7.03
N GLY A 444 11.05 43.34 6.77
CA GLY A 444 11.66 42.48 5.73
C GLY A 444 12.06 41.12 6.29
N LEU A 445 11.36 40.04 5.90
CA LEU A 445 11.68 38.69 6.29
C LEU A 445 12.75 38.08 5.36
N GLY A 446 13.84 37.60 5.94
CA GLY A 446 14.88 36.82 5.24
C GLY A 446 14.62 35.33 5.30
N ILE A 447 15.34 34.58 4.46
CA ILE A 447 15.31 33.11 4.44
C ILE A 447 16.13 32.59 5.64
N LEU A 448 15.51 31.79 6.52
CA LEU A 448 16.11 31.31 7.76
C LEU A 448 17.00 30.07 7.60
N ALA A 449 16.68 29.22 6.65
CA ALA A 449 17.47 28.04 6.32
C ALA A 449 17.25 27.67 4.85
N VAL A 450 18.31 27.16 4.17
CA VAL A 450 18.30 26.81 2.76
C VAL A 450 18.87 25.40 2.59
N ALA A 451 18.18 24.59 1.84
CA ALA A 451 18.65 23.29 1.37
C ALA A 451 19.16 23.40 -0.06
N VAL A 452 20.34 22.86 -0.34
CA VAL A 452 20.92 22.79 -1.70
C VAL A 452 21.16 21.32 -2.05
N ASP A 453 20.52 20.82 -3.10
CA ASP A 453 20.68 19.42 -3.51
C ASP A 453 22.11 19.11 -3.99
N SER A 454 22.69 18.02 -3.47
CA SER A 454 24.01 17.53 -3.83
C SER A 454 23.96 16.17 -4.53
N GLY A 455 22.78 15.74 -4.97
CA GLY A 455 22.58 14.43 -5.58
C GLY A 455 23.07 14.29 -7.03
N GLY A 456 23.42 15.38 -7.69
CA GLY A 456 23.84 15.43 -9.10
C GLY A 456 25.35 15.40 -9.33
N HIS A 457 25.76 15.91 -10.51
CA HIS A 457 27.17 15.89 -10.95
C HIS A 457 28.05 16.99 -10.34
N HIS A 458 27.45 18.05 -9.76
CA HIS A 458 28.15 19.23 -9.21
C HIS A 458 28.27 19.19 -7.68
N THR A 459 28.57 18.02 -7.14
CA THR A 459 28.60 17.78 -5.68
C THR A 459 29.65 18.62 -4.96
N ASP A 460 30.83 18.78 -5.54
CA ASP A 460 31.96 19.53 -4.92
C ASP A 460 31.66 21.05 -4.88
N GLU A 461 31.05 21.59 -5.93
CA GLU A 461 30.60 22.96 -6.01
C GLU A 461 29.52 23.26 -4.94
N VAL A 462 28.54 22.34 -4.80
CA VAL A 462 27.51 22.43 -3.74
C VAL A 462 28.14 22.43 -2.36
N TYR A 463 29.06 21.50 -2.08
CA TYR A 463 29.72 21.42 -0.77
C TYR A 463 30.52 22.68 -0.47
N GLN A 464 31.27 23.20 -1.44
CA GLN A 464 32.03 24.44 -1.28
C GLN A 464 31.09 25.64 -1.05
N PHE A 465 29.98 25.74 -1.81
CA PHE A 465 29.02 26.82 -1.66
C PHE A 465 28.38 26.82 -0.28
N CYS A 466 27.92 25.65 0.18
CA CYS A 466 27.29 25.49 1.49
C CYS A 466 28.26 25.70 2.65
N ARG A 467 29.50 25.20 2.55
CA ARG A 467 30.53 25.33 3.58
C ARG A 467 30.77 26.78 3.99
N VAL A 468 30.97 27.67 3.05
CA VAL A 468 31.26 29.08 3.34
C VAL A 468 30.02 29.87 3.80
N ARG A 469 28.81 29.30 3.66
CA ARG A 469 27.51 29.89 4.03
C ARG A 469 26.82 29.17 5.18
N ARG A 470 27.47 28.24 5.85
CA ARG A 470 26.95 27.49 7.00
C ARG A 470 26.40 28.41 8.09
N TRP A 471 27.04 29.55 8.34
CA TRP A 471 26.59 30.52 9.31
C TRP A 471 25.24 31.19 8.97
N ARG A 472 24.78 31.07 7.70
CA ARG A 472 23.45 31.47 7.20
C ARG A 472 22.48 30.30 7.10
N ASN A 473 22.79 29.16 7.68
CA ASN A 473 22.00 27.93 7.58
C ASN A 473 21.79 27.45 6.13
N VAL A 474 22.81 27.56 5.27
CA VAL A 474 22.79 27.00 3.91
C VAL A 474 23.48 25.62 3.96
N PHE A 475 22.71 24.58 3.69
CA PHE A 475 23.17 23.19 3.88
C PHE A 475 23.09 22.38 2.61
N ALA A 476 24.11 21.54 2.39
CA ALA A 476 24.02 20.49 1.39
C ALA A 476 23.07 19.37 1.86
N ILE A 477 22.22 18.91 0.97
CA ILE A 477 21.29 17.82 1.25
C ILE A 477 21.44 16.68 0.26
N LYS A 478 20.95 15.50 0.64
CA LYS A 478 20.84 14.33 -0.23
C LYS A 478 19.65 13.46 0.17
N GLY A 479 18.92 12.92 -0.80
CA GLY A 479 17.86 11.94 -0.56
C GLY A 479 18.39 10.67 0.12
N ALA A 480 17.69 10.16 1.12
CA ALA A 480 18.02 8.93 1.80
C ALA A 480 17.73 7.72 0.88
N SER A 481 18.68 6.78 0.81
CA SER A 481 18.53 5.58 -0.04
C SER A 481 17.55 4.53 0.48
N LYS A 482 17.14 4.62 1.75
CA LYS A 482 16.17 3.70 2.38
C LYS A 482 14.85 4.40 2.65
N PRO A 483 13.70 3.81 2.26
CA PRO A 483 12.39 4.38 2.52
C PRO A 483 12.05 4.44 4.00
N GLY A 484 11.05 5.28 4.36
CA GLY A 484 10.55 5.43 5.72
C GLY A 484 11.48 6.19 6.67
N LYS A 485 12.45 6.94 6.15
CA LYS A 485 13.29 7.83 6.96
C LYS A 485 12.52 9.11 7.34
N PRO A 486 12.82 9.74 8.51
CA PRO A 486 12.24 11.01 8.86
C PRO A 486 12.55 12.08 7.79
N VAL A 487 11.68 13.10 7.66
CA VAL A 487 11.80 14.19 6.67
C VAL A 487 13.22 14.78 6.64
N ILE A 488 13.87 14.94 7.79
CA ILE A 488 15.29 15.27 7.88
C ILE A 488 15.97 14.41 8.95
N ALA A 489 17.22 14.05 8.72
CA ALA A 489 18.03 13.31 9.68
C ALA A 489 18.20 14.10 10.99
N GLN A 490 18.39 13.43 12.11
CA GLN A 490 18.62 14.09 13.41
C GLN A 490 19.98 14.78 13.51
N ARG A 491 20.97 14.32 12.75
CA ARG A 491 22.34 14.87 12.70
C ARG A 491 22.87 14.81 11.28
N PRO A 492 23.68 15.79 10.85
CA PRO A 492 24.34 15.73 9.56
C PRO A 492 25.47 14.69 9.55
N SER A 493 25.83 14.24 8.37
CA SER A 493 27.08 13.55 8.11
C SER A 493 28.12 14.57 7.69
N MET A 494 29.33 14.47 8.23
CA MET A 494 30.43 15.32 7.77
C MET A 494 31.03 14.69 6.51
N VAL A 495 31.24 15.52 5.48
CA VAL A 495 31.82 15.11 4.19
C VAL A 495 33.04 15.92 3.84
N ASP A 496 33.98 15.29 3.13
CA ASP A 496 35.16 15.97 2.63
C ASP A 496 34.77 16.91 1.49
N VAL A 497 35.44 18.06 1.41
CA VAL A 497 35.24 19.06 0.37
C VAL A 497 36.53 19.16 -0.45
N THR A 498 36.46 18.83 -1.74
CA THR A 498 37.53 19.00 -2.68
C THR A 498 37.30 20.21 -3.56
N TRP A 499 38.16 21.22 -3.46
CA TRP A 499 38.02 22.45 -4.22
C TRP A 499 39.37 22.92 -4.75
N LYS A 500 39.48 23.16 -6.06
CA LYS A 500 40.71 23.61 -6.74
C LYS A 500 41.93 22.79 -6.35
N GLY A 501 41.76 21.45 -6.24
CA GLY A 501 42.84 20.50 -5.95
C GLY A 501 43.21 20.39 -4.47
N GLN A 502 42.54 21.09 -3.56
CA GLN A 502 42.72 20.95 -2.12
C GLN A 502 41.54 20.22 -1.50
N THR A 503 41.82 19.24 -0.67
CA THR A 503 40.78 18.48 0.04
C THR A 503 40.79 18.85 1.53
N GLU A 504 39.68 19.36 2.01
CA GLU A 504 39.45 19.59 3.43
C GLU A 504 38.57 18.46 3.99
N ARG A 505 39.13 17.71 4.94
CA ARG A 505 38.43 16.60 5.60
C ARG A 505 37.31 17.15 6.50
N ASN A 506 36.14 16.51 6.44
CA ASN A 506 34.94 16.92 7.17
C ASN A 506 34.57 18.40 6.95
N GLY A 507 34.78 18.93 5.76
CA GLY A 507 34.65 20.34 5.44
C GLY A 507 33.21 20.83 5.34
N ALA A 508 32.23 20.00 5.07
CA ALA A 508 30.83 20.38 4.95
C ALA A 508 29.87 19.42 5.67
N GLU A 509 28.71 19.96 6.06
CA GLU A 509 27.59 19.20 6.60
C GLU A 509 26.67 18.74 5.48
N LEU A 510 26.44 17.43 5.41
CA LEU A 510 25.48 16.80 4.51
C LEU A 510 24.28 16.27 5.31
N TRP A 511 23.10 16.77 5.00
CA TRP A 511 21.86 16.34 5.64
C TRP A 511 21.10 15.36 4.76
N PHE A 512 20.75 14.20 5.31
CA PHE A 512 19.92 13.23 4.62
C PHE A 512 18.44 13.52 4.82
N ILE A 513 17.67 13.47 3.70
CA ILE A 513 16.25 13.76 3.65
C ILE A 513 15.47 12.50 3.31
N GLY A 514 14.44 12.17 4.09
CA GLY A 514 13.45 11.13 3.76
C GLY A 514 12.47 11.67 2.73
N THR A 515 12.85 11.62 1.46
CA THR A 515 12.10 12.20 0.35
C THR A 515 10.72 11.56 0.18
N ASP A 516 10.60 10.25 0.38
CA ASP A 516 9.34 9.51 0.37
C ASP A 516 8.38 9.96 1.47
N THR A 517 8.87 10.10 2.70
CA THR A 517 8.09 10.61 3.84
C THR A 517 7.63 12.05 3.62
N ALA A 518 8.51 12.89 3.06
CA ALA A 518 8.18 14.27 2.74
C ALA A 518 7.15 14.38 1.60
N LYS A 519 7.30 13.57 0.53
CA LYS A 519 6.33 13.50 -0.56
C LYS A 519 4.97 13.03 -0.06
N ASP A 520 4.93 12.01 0.80
CA ASP A 520 3.70 11.57 1.46
C ASP A 520 3.01 12.70 2.23
N TRP A 521 3.79 13.46 3.00
CA TRP A 521 3.27 14.59 3.76
C TRP A 521 2.70 15.68 2.86
N ILE A 522 3.36 15.99 1.72
CA ILE A 522 2.94 17.00 0.75
C ILE A 522 1.67 16.58 0.01
N TYR A 523 1.67 15.38 -0.59
CA TYR A 523 0.54 14.89 -1.39
C TYR A 523 -0.74 14.74 -0.56
N ASN A 524 -0.63 14.28 0.69
CA ASN A 524 -1.77 14.15 1.59
C ASN A 524 -2.42 15.50 1.94
N ARG A 525 -1.75 16.63 1.67
CA ARG A 525 -2.21 17.97 1.98
C ARG A 525 -2.59 18.80 0.76
N TYR A 526 -2.38 18.31 -0.43
CA TYR A 526 -2.87 18.98 -1.65
C TYR A 526 -4.38 19.27 -1.64
N PRO A 527 -5.26 18.39 -1.09
CA PRO A 527 -6.69 18.68 -1.01
C PRO A 527 -7.06 19.81 -0.06
N PHE A 528 -6.14 20.26 0.82
CA PHE A 528 -6.46 21.29 1.82
C PHE A 528 -6.42 22.67 1.17
N GLU A 529 -7.52 23.40 1.26
CA GLU A 529 -7.65 24.75 0.69
C GLU A 529 -7.17 25.84 1.65
N SER A 530 -7.25 25.60 2.96
CA SER A 530 -6.81 26.54 4.02
C SER A 530 -6.56 25.82 5.34
N GLY A 531 -5.86 26.48 6.25
CA GLY A 531 -5.62 25.99 7.60
C GLY A 531 -4.40 25.05 7.72
N PRO A 532 -4.27 24.32 8.84
CA PRO A 532 -3.05 23.57 9.15
C PRO A 532 -2.59 22.64 8.02
N GLY A 533 -1.37 22.89 7.53
CA GLY A 533 -0.75 22.12 6.46
C GLY A 533 -1.21 22.44 5.04
N ALA A 534 -2.15 23.37 4.84
CA ALA A 534 -2.56 23.80 3.51
C ALA A 534 -1.39 24.41 2.72
N LEU A 535 -1.43 24.28 1.40
CA LEU A 535 -0.45 24.84 0.49
C LEU A 535 -1.12 25.85 -0.42
N HIS A 536 -0.56 27.05 -0.46
CA HIS A 536 -0.99 28.17 -1.28
C HIS A 536 0.06 28.47 -2.36
N PHE A 537 -0.40 28.91 -3.53
CA PHE A 537 0.42 29.17 -4.70
C PHE A 537 0.26 30.60 -5.15
N ALA A 538 1.34 31.25 -5.57
CA ALA A 538 1.26 32.54 -6.23
C ALA A 538 0.50 32.40 -7.56
N ASN A 539 -0.29 33.42 -7.91
CA ASN A 539 -1.18 33.37 -9.08
C ASN A 539 -0.46 33.52 -10.43
N ASP A 540 0.81 33.90 -10.41
CA ASP A 540 1.69 34.09 -11.58
C ASP A 540 2.76 33.01 -11.73
N LEU A 541 2.63 31.88 -11.01
CA LEU A 541 3.48 30.70 -11.23
C LEU A 541 3.27 30.14 -12.65
N PRO A 542 4.34 29.66 -13.31
CA PRO A 542 4.25 29.08 -14.64
C PRO A 542 3.39 27.80 -14.65
N ASP A 543 2.70 27.53 -15.76
CA ASP A 543 1.77 26.41 -15.86
C ASP A 543 2.44 25.05 -15.65
N ASP A 544 3.67 24.87 -16.14
CA ASP A 544 4.46 23.64 -15.99
C ASP A 544 4.88 23.37 -14.53
N PHE A 545 4.90 24.38 -13.67
CA PHE A 545 5.15 24.23 -12.23
C PHE A 545 4.15 23.26 -11.59
N PHE A 546 2.86 23.37 -11.93
CA PHE A 546 1.81 22.54 -11.38
C PHE A 546 1.90 21.10 -11.88
N ASP A 547 2.30 20.90 -13.13
CA ASP A 547 2.56 19.55 -13.67
C ASP A 547 3.72 18.88 -12.94
N GLN A 548 4.78 19.61 -12.63
CA GLN A 548 5.92 19.14 -11.84
C GLN A 548 5.52 18.80 -10.38
N CYS A 549 4.56 19.53 -9.77
CA CYS A 549 4.07 19.25 -8.43
C CYS A 549 3.40 17.88 -8.30
N VAL A 550 2.81 17.35 -9.37
CA VAL A 550 2.07 16.07 -9.39
C VAL A 550 2.70 15.02 -10.31
N ALA A 551 3.91 15.25 -10.79
CA ALA A 551 4.61 14.38 -11.75
C ALA A 551 4.90 12.98 -11.20
N GLU A 552 4.98 12.81 -9.89
CA GLU A 552 5.31 11.53 -9.28
C GLU A 552 4.07 10.83 -8.75
N ARG A 553 4.08 9.51 -8.84
CA ARG A 553 3.04 8.62 -8.30
C ARG A 553 3.65 7.46 -7.53
N LYS A 554 2.94 7.00 -6.51
CA LYS A 554 3.31 5.79 -5.78
C LYS A 554 3.06 4.56 -6.63
N VAL A 555 4.08 3.75 -6.83
CA VAL A 555 4.01 2.48 -7.54
C VAL A 555 4.56 1.40 -6.62
N ALA A 556 3.84 0.30 -6.52
CA ALA A 556 4.39 -0.89 -5.89
C ALA A 556 5.35 -1.57 -6.87
N ARG A 557 6.63 -1.58 -6.54
CA ARG A 557 7.65 -2.34 -7.26
C ARG A 557 8.15 -3.48 -6.39
N TYR A 558 8.50 -4.56 -7.04
CA TYR A 558 9.06 -5.72 -6.38
C TYR A 558 10.56 -5.74 -6.64
N VAL A 559 11.34 -5.60 -5.57
CA VAL A 559 12.80 -5.61 -5.64
C VAL A 559 13.30 -6.77 -4.79
N ARG A 560 13.90 -7.78 -5.43
CA ARG A 560 14.38 -9.02 -4.79
C ARG A 560 13.30 -9.71 -3.94
N GLY A 561 12.08 -9.86 -4.51
CA GLY A 561 10.97 -10.54 -3.83
C GLY A 561 10.26 -9.76 -2.72
N HIS A 562 10.73 -8.56 -2.39
CA HIS A 562 10.08 -7.70 -1.41
C HIS A 562 9.29 -6.59 -2.09
N LYS A 563 8.02 -6.44 -1.73
CA LYS A 563 7.19 -5.31 -2.16
C LYS A 563 7.78 -4.01 -1.62
N ARG A 564 8.19 -3.12 -2.52
CA ARG A 564 8.58 -1.75 -2.23
C ARG A 564 7.58 -0.79 -2.82
N ILE A 565 7.08 0.12 -2.02
CA ILE A 565 6.30 1.24 -2.52
C ILE A 565 7.29 2.36 -2.77
N GLU A 566 7.40 2.82 -4.01
CA GLU A 566 8.34 3.84 -4.42
C GLU A 566 7.59 4.96 -5.16
N TRP A 567 8.06 6.20 -4.98
CA TRP A 567 7.63 7.32 -5.79
C TRP A 567 8.35 7.25 -7.15
N VAL A 568 7.59 7.29 -8.23
CA VAL A 568 8.10 7.14 -9.59
C VAL A 568 7.50 8.20 -10.49
N LYS A 569 8.35 8.85 -11.30
CA LYS A 569 7.92 9.76 -12.36
C LYS A 569 8.02 9.11 -13.75
N GLY A 570 7.29 9.64 -14.72
CA GLY A 570 7.45 9.28 -16.13
C GLY A 570 8.83 9.71 -16.66
N LYS A 571 9.38 9.00 -17.67
CA LYS A 571 10.74 9.26 -18.18
C LYS A 571 10.94 10.68 -18.74
N ALA A 572 9.88 11.32 -19.24
CA ALA A 572 9.91 12.65 -19.82
C ALA A 572 9.37 13.75 -18.88
N GLU A 573 8.92 13.40 -17.69
CA GLU A 573 8.30 14.33 -16.76
C GLU A 573 9.36 15.01 -15.89
N ARG A 574 9.18 16.31 -15.67
CA ARG A 574 9.97 17.11 -14.73
C ARG A 574 9.31 17.08 -13.35
N ASN A 575 10.09 17.13 -12.28
CA ASN A 575 9.59 17.11 -10.89
C ASN A 575 10.32 18.09 -9.95
N GLU A 576 11.11 18.99 -10.49
CA GLU A 576 11.98 19.89 -9.72
C GLU A 576 11.16 20.75 -8.74
N ALA A 577 9.96 21.23 -9.13
CA ALA A 577 9.08 21.97 -8.22
C ALA A 577 8.64 21.12 -7.00
N LEU A 578 8.37 19.84 -7.17
CA LEU A 578 8.05 18.93 -6.06
C LEU A 578 9.28 18.73 -5.17
N ASP A 579 10.45 18.49 -5.75
CA ASP A 579 11.68 18.28 -4.99
C ASP A 579 12.06 19.55 -4.20
N LEU A 580 11.92 20.74 -4.76
CA LEU A 580 12.08 22.02 -4.05
C LEU A 580 11.12 22.16 -2.85
N MET A 581 9.85 21.74 -3.00
CA MET A 581 8.91 21.72 -1.86
C MET A 581 9.32 20.73 -0.78
N VAL A 582 9.83 19.55 -1.15
CA VAL A 582 10.39 18.57 -0.21
C VAL A 582 11.57 19.16 0.58
N TYR A 583 12.45 19.88 -0.11
CA TYR A 583 13.63 20.46 0.50
C TYR A 583 13.27 21.67 1.41
N CYS A 584 12.31 22.50 1.01
CA CYS A 584 11.76 23.55 1.88
C CYS A 584 11.11 22.98 3.15
N LEU A 585 10.35 21.88 3.02
CA LEU A 585 9.77 21.16 4.16
C LEU A 585 10.84 20.61 5.10
N ALA A 586 11.94 20.07 4.54
CA ALA A 586 13.05 19.57 5.35
C ALA A 586 13.70 20.72 6.17
N MET A 587 13.84 21.91 5.60
CA MET A 587 14.35 23.09 6.33
C MET A 587 13.35 23.57 7.39
N ALA A 588 12.05 23.50 7.15
CA ALA A 588 11.05 23.76 8.18
C ALA A 588 11.17 22.78 9.38
N HIS A 589 11.41 21.49 9.09
CA HIS A 589 11.69 20.49 10.13
C HIS A 589 13.04 20.72 10.83
N TYR A 590 14.06 21.17 10.12
CA TYR A 590 15.34 21.60 10.72
C TYR A 590 15.16 22.71 11.73
N LEU A 591 14.36 23.73 11.40
CA LEU A 591 14.00 24.83 12.30
C LEU A 591 13.03 24.40 13.42
N GLY A 592 12.50 23.17 13.38
CA GLY A 592 11.59 22.65 14.39
C GLY A 592 10.14 23.13 14.27
N LEU A 593 9.74 23.78 13.15
CA LEU A 593 8.41 24.35 12.96
C LEU A 593 7.27 23.32 13.10
N ASN A 594 7.54 22.08 12.75
CA ASN A 594 6.61 20.94 12.90
C ASN A 594 6.27 20.61 14.37
N ARG A 595 6.99 21.18 15.33
CA ARG A 595 6.76 21.02 16.78
C ARG A 595 6.12 22.26 17.42
N TYR A 596 6.01 23.33 16.67
CA TYR A 596 5.42 24.58 17.16
C TYR A 596 3.95 24.39 17.48
N LYS A 597 3.56 24.85 18.66
CA LYS A 597 2.18 24.97 19.10
C LYS A 597 1.68 26.39 18.79
N GLU A 598 0.40 26.60 18.95
CA GLU A 598 -0.22 27.89 18.67
C GLU A 598 0.45 29.08 19.41
N HIS A 599 0.83 28.89 20.67
CA HIS A 599 1.51 29.91 21.45
C HIS A 599 2.94 30.22 20.95
N ASP A 600 3.61 29.26 20.28
CA ASP A 600 4.93 29.52 19.69
C ASP A 600 4.80 30.40 18.44
N TRP A 601 3.81 30.13 17.61
CA TRP A 601 3.50 30.94 16.45
C TRP A 601 3.05 32.36 16.85
N GLU A 602 2.27 32.48 17.93
CA GLU A 602 1.84 33.77 18.42
C GLU A 602 3.03 34.61 18.92
N ARG A 603 4.02 34.02 19.60
CA ARG A 603 5.27 34.70 19.96
C ARG A 603 6.03 35.20 18.74
N VAL A 604 6.11 34.42 17.67
CA VAL A 604 6.74 34.86 16.40
C VAL A 604 5.98 36.03 15.81
N ARG A 605 4.64 35.99 15.77
CA ARG A 605 3.80 37.10 15.27
C ARG A 605 4.00 38.37 16.06
N GLN A 606 4.04 38.30 17.38
CA GLN A 606 4.27 39.45 18.26
C GLN A 606 5.68 40.04 18.06
N SER A 607 6.69 39.19 17.90
CA SER A 607 8.06 39.64 17.61
C SER A 607 8.15 40.40 16.28
N LEU A 608 7.46 39.91 15.25
CA LEU A 608 7.41 40.60 13.95
C LEU A 608 6.69 41.95 14.03
N ALA A 609 5.58 42.03 14.76
CA ALA A 609 4.84 43.26 14.95
C ALA A 609 5.69 44.32 15.69
N GLN A 610 6.45 43.90 16.71
CA GLN A 610 7.37 44.79 17.43
C GLN A 610 8.53 45.27 16.54
N SER A 611 9.12 44.35 15.73
CA SER A 611 10.21 44.72 14.82
C SER A 611 9.75 45.69 13.72
N GLY A 612 8.52 45.53 13.20
CA GLY A 612 7.94 46.44 12.20
C GLY A 612 7.84 47.92 12.71
N LEU A 613 7.47 48.08 13.96
CA LEU A 613 7.43 49.39 14.59
C LEU A 613 8.82 50.04 14.70
N PHE A 614 9.87 49.24 14.92
CA PHE A 614 11.26 49.74 14.98
C PHE A 614 11.82 50.06 13.60
N ASP A 615 11.57 49.24 12.60
CA ASP A 615 12.05 49.46 11.23
C ASP A 615 11.42 50.69 10.60
N GLU A 616 10.14 50.97 10.85
CA GLU A 616 9.44 52.18 10.43
C GLU A 616 9.98 53.42 11.12
N ALA A 617 10.28 53.32 12.43
CA ALA A 617 10.87 54.40 13.21
C ALA A 617 12.31 54.74 12.79
N LEU A 618 13.07 53.77 12.27
CA LEU A 618 14.45 53.93 11.79
C LEU A 618 14.53 54.31 10.30
N GLY A 619 13.39 54.38 9.57
CA GLY A 619 13.35 54.74 8.16
C GLY A 619 14.03 53.73 7.22
N ILE A 620 14.16 52.49 7.64
CA ILE A 620 14.77 51.45 6.85
C ILE A 620 13.83 51.05 5.68
N LYS A 621 14.19 51.45 4.47
CA LYS A 621 13.46 51.05 3.26
C LYS A 621 13.78 49.59 2.91
N PRO A 622 12.78 48.69 2.87
CA PRO A 622 13.00 47.32 2.44
C PRO A 622 13.40 47.28 0.96
N VAL A 623 14.37 46.44 0.64
CA VAL A 623 14.76 46.16 -0.75
C VAL A 623 13.63 45.34 -1.36
N GLN A 624 13.00 45.87 -2.43
CA GLN A 624 12.12 45.07 -3.26
C GLN A 624 12.92 43.90 -3.88
N GLY A 625 12.36 42.67 -3.89
CA GLY A 625 12.99 41.53 -4.48
C GLY A 625 13.47 41.82 -5.90
N VAL A 626 14.75 41.60 -6.16
CA VAL A 626 15.33 41.80 -7.49
C VAL A 626 14.77 40.71 -8.39
N ARG A 627 13.86 41.05 -9.28
CA ARG A 627 13.58 40.21 -10.46
C ARG A 627 14.84 40.25 -11.33
N VAL A 628 15.50 39.11 -11.46
CA VAL A 628 16.45 38.90 -12.53
C VAL A 628 15.58 38.67 -13.80
N ASP A 629 15.48 39.67 -14.66
CA ASP A 629 14.78 39.53 -15.94
C ASP A 629 15.37 38.31 -16.66
N SER A 630 14.55 37.32 -16.89
CA SER A 630 14.92 36.21 -17.79
C SER A 630 15.24 36.82 -19.15
N PRO A 631 16.36 36.51 -19.77
CA PRO A 631 16.59 36.96 -21.14
C PRO A 631 15.46 36.41 -22.02
N ASP A 632 14.83 37.30 -22.79
CA ASP A 632 13.83 36.96 -23.81
C ASP A 632 14.24 35.68 -24.56
N PRO A 633 13.31 34.77 -24.87
CA PRO A 633 13.63 33.61 -25.67
C PRO A 633 14.17 34.09 -27.00
N ALA A 634 15.48 34.00 -27.15
CA ALA A 634 16.22 34.45 -28.31
C ALA A 634 15.60 33.90 -29.57
N THR A 635 15.31 34.82 -30.51
CA THR A 635 15.07 34.59 -31.95
C THR A 635 15.87 33.39 -32.45
N PRO A 636 15.29 32.45 -33.21
CA PRO A 636 15.96 31.23 -33.59
C PRO A 636 17.27 31.55 -34.36
N THR A 637 18.37 31.34 -33.72
CA THR A 637 19.69 31.45 -34.30
C THR A 637 19.81 30.35 -35.36
N ARG A 638 19.99 30.81 -36.62
CA ARG A 638 20.28 29.98 -37.78
C ARG A 638 21.26 28.87 -37.40
N GLN A 639 20.88 27.62 -37.60
CA GLN A 639 21.76 26.47 -37.49
C GLN A 639 23.01 26.68 -38.34
N PRO A 640 24.23 26.48 -37.84
CA PRO A 640 25.41 26.42 -38.65
C PRO A 640 25.31 25.22 -39.62
N ALA A 641 25.68 25.44 -40.88
CA ALA A 641 25.69 24.41 -41.91
C ALA A 641 26.55 23.21 -41.48
N PRO A 642 26.14 21.98 -41.81
CA PRO A 642 26.92 20.78 -41.45
C PRO A 642 28.28 20.82 -42.13
N PRO A 643 29.36 20.36 -41.45
CA PRO A 643 30.70 20.28 -42.04
C PRO A 643 30.70 19.30 -43.23
N PRO A 644 31.57 19.52 -44.24
CA PRO A 644 31.61 18.69 -45.45
C PRO A 644 31.98 17.25 -45.09
N ALA A 645 31.31 16.32 -45.78
CA ALA A 645 31.47 14.88 -45.58
C ALA A 645 32.91 14.44 -45.87
N VAL A 646 33.53 13.78 -44.88
CA VAL A 646 34.81 13.09 -45.02
C VAL A 646 34.58 11.79 -45.80
N PRO A 647 35.41 11.44 -46.80
CA PRO A 647 35.18 10.25 -47.62
C PRO A 647 35.33 8.96 -46.76
N VAL A 648 34.32 8.11 -46.88
CA VAL A 648 34.26 6.79 -46.22
C VAL A 648 35.33 5.89 -46.85
N VAL A 649 36.35 5.58 -46.09
CA VAL A 649 37.31 4.50 -46.43
C VAL A 649 36.61 3.16 -46.13
N GLN A 650 36.35 2.39 -47.20
CA GLN A 650 35.86 1.03 -47.11
C GLN A 650 36.89 0.14 -46.41
N THR A 651 36.66 -0.28 -45.21
CA THR A 651 37.42 -1.32 -44.54
C THR A 651 36.84 -2.69 -44.91
N ARG A 652 37.70 -3.60 -45.37
CA ARG A 652 37.40 -5.00 -45.67
C ARG A 652 36.90 -5.74 -44.42
N PRO A 653 36.00 -6.73 -44.60
CA PRO A 653 35.49 -7.49 -43.43
C PRO A 653 36.59 -8.36 -42.80
N ALA A 654 36.66 -8.27 -41.48
CA ALA A 654 37.59 -9.09 -40.66
C ALA A 654 37.16 -10.55 -40.68
N ALA A 655 38.17 -11.43 -40.78
CA ALA A 655 38.01 -12.88 -40.77
C ALA A 655 37.53 -13.40 -39.38
N LYS A 656 36.67 -14.42 -39.40
CA LYS A 656 36.19 -15.13 -38.22
C LYS A 656 37.33 -15.81 -37.47
N PRO A 657 37.37 -15.78 -36.12
CA PRO A 657 38.35 -16.56 -35.34
C PRO A 657 38.03 -18.05 -35.37
N PRO A 658 39.03 -18.94 -35.25
CA PRO A 658 38.85 -20.36 -35.36
C PRO A 658 38.17 -20.97 -34.12
N GLN A 659 37.26 -21.90 -34.34
CA GLN A 659 36.61 -22.72 -33.32
C GLN A 659 37.64 -23.61 -32.60
N ARG A 660 37.72 -23.53 -31.29
CA ARG A 660 38.45 -24.50 -30.44
C ARG A 660 37.68 -25.81 -30.39
N ARG A 661 38.30 -26.88 -30.90
CA ARG A 661 37.90 -28.28 -30.72
C ARG A 661 38.08 -28.67 -29.25
N SER A 662 37.04 -29.22 -28.63
CA SER A 662 37.10 -29.92 -27.37
C SER A 662 37.81 -31.23 -27.53
N SER A 663 38.94 -31.45 -26.86
CA SER A 663 39.55 -32.77 -26.68
C SER A 663 39.05 -33.37 -25.37
N THR A 664 38.29 -34.44 -25.48
CA THR A 664 38.06 -35.46 -24.44
C THR A 664 39.37 -36.15 -24.11
N SER A 665 39.79 -36.13 -22.86
CA SER A 665 40.74 -37.13 -22.33
C SER A 665 40.29 -37.45 -20.90
N GLY A 666 39.85 -38.67 -20.72
CA GLY A 666 39.63 -39.26 -19.42
C GLY A 666 40.94 -39.64 -18.75
N TYR A 667 40.98 -39.60 -17.46
CA TYR A 667 41.85 -40.44 -16.65
C TYR A 667 41.11 -40.91 -15.38
N LEU A 668 41.16 -42.21 -15.27
CA LEU A 668 40.71 -43.05 -14.16
C LEU A 668 41.76 -43.02 -13.01
N LYS A 669 41.21 -43.18 -11.77
CA LYS A 669 41.70 -44.00 -10.64
C LYS A 669 42.38 -43.35 -9.44
N ARG A 670 41.75 -43.72 -8.32
CA ARG A 670 42.30 -44.15 -7.00
C ARG A 670 42.75 -43.02 -6.02
N ARG A 671 42.14 -42.89 -4.88
CA ARG A 671 41.93 -43.80 -3.71
C ARG A 671 40.77 -43.29 -2.87
#